data_ac0919b016bb56ffdbc93d0054818b0e
#
_entry.id   ac0919b016bb56ffdbc93d0054818b0e
#
_cell.length_a   1.000
_cell.length_b   1.000
_cell.length_c   1.000
_cell.angle_alpha   90.00
_cell.angle_beta   90.00
_cell.angle_gamma   90.00
#
_symmetry.space_group_name_H-M   'P 1'
#
loop_
_entity.id
_entity.type
_entity.pdbx_description
1 polymer ?
#
loop_
_entity_poly.entity_id
_entity_poly.type
_entity_poly.pdbx_seq_one_letter_code
_entity_poly.pdbx_strand_id
1 'polypeptide(L)'
;MLAPENLFPFPLDDFQLEAITALNQGESVIVCAPTGSGKTLVGEYAIHRALEMGRRVFYTTPLKALSNQKLRDFKRTFGDENVGLLTGDSSTNRDAPVVVMTTEIFRNMLYGTTIGEVGTSLRDVQAVVLDECHYMNDRQRGTVWEESVIYCPPEIQLVGLSATVDNGGQLTDWIDEVHGPTRLIYSDYRPVPLNFHFAVEKGIFPLLNEQKSSIHPRLKNYRKPPRRQRGQKKQKAGATLTGVVSQLRAKDMLPAIYFIFSRKGCDKSVQAVAHMNLVTAAESELLKRRIDQFVDRNPEAIRANQLEPLYRGIAAHHAGILPAWKSLVEELFQSGLIKVVFATETLAAGINMPARTTVIASLSKRTDDGHRLLHASEFLQMSGRAGRRGMDTEGHVVTVESPFEGAKEASQLALSPPDPLVSQFTPSYGMVLNLLQIHTAEEAQELIERSFGQYLATLHLAPQRQAIDAIERDISILRDQLAYVDDAAVAEYEKLRGWLKEEERLLKILQQQAAETLGGSDPVAISFAMAGTMLSVKGKYVKVSEPLPAVLVGKVPGPGQFPFLICLGQDNRWYVATVKDVVALHSEVARVRETDDVTVPADLIAAPGKSRKGNDKTAELVKRMPMLPVFEEQAPEVKEQREKAEAVAAKLAENPVGQLENPKAVVKQRKRLVKLEKDLRDRTQKYEDYTHRYWLEFVSLMQVLENFECL
;
A
#
# COMPACT_ATOMS: atom_id res chain seq x y z
N MET A 1 -15.76 -26.77 32.95
CA MET A 1 -16.00 -25.53 32.17
C MET A 1 -17.07 -24.71 32.88
N LEU A 2 -16.77 -23.48 33.20
CA LEU A 2 -17.73 -22.53 33.75
C LEU A 2 -18.84 -22.29 32.71
N ALA A 3 -20.10 -22.54 33.09
CA ALA A 3 -21.22 -22.20 32.25
C ALA A 3 -21.46 -20.68 32.32
N PRO A 4 -21.36 -19.95 31.19
CA PRO A 4 -21.48 -18.49 31.19
C PRO A 4 -22.81 -17.99 31.78
N GLU A 5 -23.89 -18.78 31.64
CA GLU A 5 -25.23 -18.50 32.13
C GLU A 5 -25.31 -18.44 33.68
N ASN A 6 -24.36 -19.08 34.36
CA ASN A 6 -24.28 -19.04 35.83
C ASN A 6 -23.49 -17.84 36.35
N LEU A 7 -22.71 -17.20 35.47
CA LEU A 7 -21.86 -16.08 35.84
C LEU A 7 -22.53 -14.72 35.59
N PHE A 8 -23.35 -14.63 34.55
CA PHE A 8 -23.96 -13.38 34.12
C PHE A 8 -25.49 -13.46 34.20
N PRO A 9 -26.18 -12.52 34.86
CA PRO A 9 -27.62 -12.56 35.09
C PRO A 9 -28.46 -12.12 33.87
N PHE A 10 -27.88 -12.10 32.68
CA PHE A 10 -28.52 -11.68 31.43
C PHE A 10 -27.98 -12.50 30.24
N PRO A 11 -28.75 -12.61 29.14
CA PRO A 11 -28.30 -13.33 27.96
C PRO A 11 -27.10 -12.64 27.33
N LEU A 12 -26.13 -13.44 26.88
CA LEU A 12 -24.93 -12.98 26.21
C LEU A 12 -25.19 -12.76 24.72
N ASP A 13 -24.51 -11.80 24.14
CA ASP A 13 -24.51 -11.57 22.69
C ASP A 13 -23.65 -12.65 21.99
N ASP A 14 -23.93 -12.93 20.71
CA ASP A 14 -23.25 -13.98 19.93
C ASP A 14 -21.74 -13.84 19.95
N PHE A 15 -21.21 -12.62 19.76
CA PHE A 15 -19.77 -12.38 19.77
C PHE A 15 -19.13 -12.66 21.14
N GLN A 16 -19.85 -12.48 22.24
CA GLN A 16 -19.40 -12.81 23.59
C GLN A 16 -19.30 -14.31 23.78
N LEU A 17 -20.29 -15.07 23.30
CA LEU A 17 -20.28 -16.53 23.33
C LEU A 17 -19.18 -17.12 22.46
N GLU A 18 -18.92 -16.53 21.28
CA GLU A 18 -17.85 -16.93 20.39
C GLU A 18 -16.47 -16.70 21.05
N ALA A 19 -16.26 -15.52 21.65
CA ALA A 19 -15.04 -15.21 22.39
C ALA A 19 -14.80 -16.17 23.57
N ILE A 20 -15.82 -16.46 24.34
CA ILE A 20 -15.76 -17.42 25.45
C ILE A 20 -15.40 -18.81 24.94
N THR A 21 -15.95 -19.22 23.81
CA THR A 21 -15.68 -20.53 23.22
C THR A 21 -14.21 -20.64 22.82
N ALA A 22 -13.66 -19.62 22.15
CA ALA A 22 -12.24 -19.55 21.76
C ALA A 22 -11.31 -19.59 23.00
N LEU A 23 -11.60 -18.80 24.02
CA LEU A 23 -10.84 -18.82 25.26
C LEU A 23 -10.84 -20.21 25.95
N ASN A 24 -11.96 -20.92 25.91
CA ASN A 24 -12.06 -22.29 26.45
C ASN A 24 -11.29 -23.32 25.62
N GLN A 25 -11.07 -23.05 24.34
CA GLN A 25 -10.22 -23.86 23.44
C GLN A 25 -8.72 -23.59 23.64
N GLY A 26 -8.36 -22.62 24.45
CA GLY A 26 -6.96 -22.24 24.70
C GLY A 26 -6.45 -21.18 23.73
N GLU A 27 -7.28 -20.65 22.84
CA GLU A 27 -6.89 -19.60 21.90
C GLU A 27 -6.88 -18.21 22.55
N SER A 28 -5.99 -17.34 22.15
CA SER A 28 -6.09 -15.91 22.39
C SER A 28 -7.22 -15.30 21.56
N VAL A 29 -7.76 -14.16 21.97
CA VAL A 29 -8.86 -13.51 21.25
C VAL A 29 -8.62 -12.02 21.08
N ILE A 30 -8.96 -11.51 19.90
CA ILE A 30 -9.04 -10.08 19.61
C ILE A 30 -10.49 -9.73 19.33
N VAL A 31 -11.12 -9.04 20.26
CA VAL A 31 -12.53 -8.64 20.18
C VAL A 31 -12.63 -7.23 19.61
N CYS A 32 -13.06 -7.12 18.37
CA CYS A 32 -13.34 -5.86 17.67
C CYS A 32 -14.85 -5.61 17.64
N ALA A 33 -15.35 -4.74 18.51
CA ALA A 33 -16.77 -4.44 18.58
C ALA A 33 -17.02 -2.97 18.99
N PRO A 34 -18.18 -2.37 18.65
CA PRO A 34 -18.47 -0.96 18.94
C PRO A 34 -18.34 -0.62 20.42
N THR A 35 -18.01 0.62 20.73
CA THR A 35 -18.03 1.11 22.12
C THR A 35 -19.45 0.98 22.69
N GLY A 36 -19.57 0.43 23.90
CA GLY A 36 -20.85 0.18 24.55
C GLY A 36 -21.54 -1.13 24.18
N SER A 37 -20.90 -2.01 23.38
CA SER A 37 -21.43 -3.37 23.07
C SER A 37 -21.28 -4.38 24.21
N GLY A 38 -20.47 -4.09 25.23
CA GLY A 38 -20.24 -5.02 26.36
C GLY A 38 -19.00 -5.90 26.20
N LYS A 39 -17.97 -5.46 25.48
CA LYS A 39 -16.68 -6.17 25.31
C LYS A 39 -16.00 -6.55 26.64
N THR A 40 -16.12 -5.70 27.66
CA THR A 40 -15.53 -5.91 28.98
C THR A 40 -15.89 -7.27 29.58
N LEU A 41 -17.09 -7.77 29.29
CA LEU A 41 -17.57 -9.07 29.76
C LEU A 41 -16.64 -10.23 29.36
N VAL A 42 -16.03 -10.17 28.17
CA VAL A 42 -15.05 -11.18 27.74
C VAL A 42 -13.81 -11.18 28.64
N GLY A 43 -13.33 -9.99 29.03
CA GLY A 43 -12.27 -9.86 30.03
C GLY A 43 -12.69 -10.34 31.44
N GLU A 44 -13.92 -10.04 31.85
CA GLU A 44 -14.48 -10.54 33.10
C GLU A 44 -14.62 -12.08 33.11
N TYR A 45 -15.00 -12.68 31.98
CA TYR A 45 -15.00 -14.12 31.83
C TYR A 45 -13.60 -14.73 32.00
N ALA A 46 -12.60 -14.12 31.40
CA ALA A 46 -11.19 -14.56 31.56
C ALA A 46 -10.77 -14.52 33.05
N ILE A 47 -11.22 -13.50 33.81
CA ILE A 47 -10.97 -13.39 35.25
C ILE A 47 -11.68 -14.56 35.99
N HIS A 48 -12.96 -14.79 35.76
CA HIS A 48 -13.70 -15.91 36.40
C HIS A 48 -13.01 -17.24 36.14
N ARG A 49 -12.61 -17.47 34.90
CA ARG A 49 -11.94 -18.72 34.50
C ARG A 49 -10.59 -18.91 35.19
N ALA A 50 -9.80 -17.87 35.32
CA ALA A 50 -8.50 -17.97 35.98
C ALA A 50 -8.67 -18.20 37.50
N LEU A 51 -9.61 -17.50 38.15
CA LEU A 51 -9.92 -17.70 39.56
C LEU A 51 -10.38 -19.13 39.86
N GLU A 52 -11.21 -19.73 39.01
CA GLU A 52 -11.60 -21.13 39.12
C GLU A 52 -10.40 -22.09 39.05
N MET A 53 -9.41 -21.75 38.25
CA MET A 53 -8.16 -22.54 38.10
C MET A 53 -7.13 -22.25 39.19
N GLY A 54 -7.40 -21.35 40.12
CA GLY A 54 -6.43 -20.87 41.14
C GLY A 54 -5.26 -20.11 40.52
N ARG A 55 -5.45 -19.48 39.35
CA ARG A 55 -4.45 -18.74 38.62
C ARG A 55 -4.72 -17.25 38.64
N ARG A 56 -3.77 -16.46 38.14
CA ARG A 56 -3.80 -15.00 38.10
C ARG A 56 -4.22 -14.46 36.73
N VAL A 57 -4.79 -13.25 36.73
CA VAL A 57 -5.07 -12.46 35.52
C VAL A 57 -4.55 -11.05 35.68
N PHE A 58 -3.92 -10.54 34.65
CA PHE A 58 -3.57 -9.13 34.56
C PHE A 58 -4.55 -8.40 33.63
N TYR A 59 -5.17 -7.36 34.13
CA TYR A 59 -6.10 -6.53 33.35
C TYR A 59 -5.43 -5.17 33.09
N THR A 60 -5.00 -4.96 31.83
CA THR A 60 -4.27 -3.75 31.48
C THR A 60 -5.19 -2.71 30.84
N THR A 61 -4.92 -1.44 31.09
CA THR A 61 -5.66 -0.32 30.53
C THR A 61 -4.72 0.79 30.07
N PRO A 62 -5.11 1.64 29.09
CA PRO A 62 -4.25 2.70 28.59
C PRO A 62 -4.08 3.89 29.54
N LEU A 63 -4.95 4.04 30.52
CA LEU A 63 -5.04 5.24 31.36
C LEU A 63 -5.24 4.89 32.82
N LYS A 64 -4.50 5.55 33.74
CA LYS A 64 -4.65 5.40 35.19
C LYS A 64 -6.10 5.59 35.69
N ALA A 65 -6.84 6.53 35.10
CA ALA A 65 -8.22 6.78 35.46
C ALA A 65 -9.12 5.54 35.19
N LEU A 66 -8.87 4.87 34.08
CA LEU A 66 -9.57 3.63 33.71
C LEU A 66 -9.17 2.48 34.63
N SER A 67 -7.85 2.35 34.95
CA SER A 67 -7.39 1.36 35.94
C SER A 67 -8.10 1.53 37.29
N ASN A 68 -8.20 2.76 37.79
CA ASN A 68 -8.91 3.05 39.05
C ASN A 68 -10.40 2.74 39.00
N GLN A 69 -11.04 2.97 37.85
CA GLN A 69 -12.44 2.61 37.66
C GLN A 69 -12.61 1.09 37.64
N LYS A 70 -11.81 0.36 36.86
CA LYS A 70 -11.81 -1.11 36.81
C LYS A 70 -11.54 -1.73 38.17
N LEU A 71 -10.60 -1.17 38.94
CA LEU A 71 -10.36 -1.60 40.30
C LEU A 71 -11.64 -1.57 41.15
N ARG A 72 -12.38 -0.44 41.12
CA ARG A 72 -13.63 -0.31 41.89
C ARG A 72 -14.71 -1.30 41.42
N ASP A 73 -14.84 -1.44 40.10
CA ASP A 73 -15.83 -2.32 39.51
C ASP A 73 -15.51 -3.79 39.83
N PHE A 74 -14.26 -4.22 39.67
CA PHE A 74 -13.82 -5.59 39.94
C PHE A 74 -13.83 -5.95 41.44
N LYS A 75 -13.48 -4.99 42.33
CA LYS A 75 -13.64 -5.20 43.78
C LYS A 75 -15.10 -5.51 44.18
N ARG A 76 -16.08 -4.85 43.54
CA ARG A 76 -17.48 -5.14 43.76
C ARG A 76 -17.91 -6.51 43.24
N THR A 77 -17.30 -6.99 42.16
CA THR A 77 -17.64 -8.24 41.50
C THR A 77 -16.89 -9.44 42.11
N PHE A 78 -15.58 -9.28 42.37
CA PHE A 78 -14.70 -10.38 42.75
C PHE A 78 -14.24 -10.36 44.22
N GLY A 79 -14.57 -9.31 44.97
CA GLY A 79 -14.12 -9.11 46.34
C GLY A 79 -12.87 -8.25 46.48
N ASP A 80 -12.75 -7.53 47.57
CA ASP A 80 -11.66 -6.60 47.82
C ASP A 80 -10.29 -7.28 47.92
N GLU A 81 -10.25 -8.46 48.52
CA GLU A 81 -9.07 -9.29 48.73
C GLU A 81 -8.50 -9.86 47.44
N ASN A 82 -9.33 -10.08 46.43
CA ASN A 82 -8.95 -10.73 45.17
C ASN A 82 -8.45 -9.73 44.10
N VAL A 83 -8.56 -8.41 44.33
CA VAL A 83 -8.26 -7.40 43.31
C VAL A 83 -7.22 -6.42 43.78
N GLY A 84 -6.14 -6.31 43.03
CA GLY A 84 -5.03 -5.37 43.23
C GLY A 84 -4.94 -4.30 42.15
N LEU A 85 -4.09 -3.30 42.37
CA LEU A 85 -3.79 -2.20 41.45
C LEU A 85 -2.28 -1.98 41.36
N LEU A 86 -1.79 -1.83 40.12
CA LEU A 86 -0.44 -1.38 39.83
C LEU A 86 -0.47 -0.23 38.81
N THR A 87 -0.08 0.96 39.23
CA THR A 87 0.13 2.14 38.39
C THR A 87 1.44 2.79 38.73
N GLY A 88 1.95 3.72 37.95
CA GLY A 88 3.24 4.34 38.18
C GLY A 88 3.36 5.09 39.54
N ASP A 89 2.23 5.43 40.17
CA ASP A 89 2.15 6.20 41.42
C ASP A 89 1.39 5.47 42.54
N SER A 90 0.83 4.29 42.27
CA SER A 90 0.05 3.54 43.27
C SER A 90 0.24 2.04 43.12
N SER A 91 0.47 1.35 44.22
CA SER A 91 0.54 -0.09 44.32
C SER A 91 -0.31 -0.57 45.49
N THR A 92 -1.32 -1.38 45.24
CA THR A 92 -2.21 -1.95 46.24
C THR A 92 -2.44 -3.40 45.93
N ASN A 93 -2.24 -4.30 46.89
CA ASN A 93 -2.46 -5.74 46.78
C ASN A 93 -1.88 -6.34 45.47
N ARG A 94 -0.57 -6.11 45.23
CA ARG A 94 0.12 -6.48 43.97
C ARG A 94 0.13 -7.99 43.68
N ASP A 95 -0.02 -8.81 44.72
CA ASP A 95 0.01 -10.27 44.63
C ASP A 95 -1.41 -10.88 44.49
N ALA A 96 -2.43 -10.04 44.38
CA ALA A 96 -3.80 -10.47 44.16
C ALA A 96 -3.94 -11.37 42.94
N PRO A 97 -4.92 -12.27 42.92
CA PRO A 97 -5.22 -13.08 41.75
C PRO A 97 -5.58 -12.22 40.51
N VAL A 98 -6.24 -11.10 40.72
CA VAL A 98 -6.61 -10.14 39.65
C VAL A 98 -5.86 -8.85 39.89
N VAL A 99 -4.95 -8.46 38.98
CA VAL A 99 -4.23 -7.21 39.10
C VAL A 99 -4.59 -6.29 37.94
N VAL A 100 -5.21 -5.17 38.28
CA VAL A 100 -5.46 -4.09 37.32
C VAL A 100 -4.22 -3.21 37.23
N MET A 101 -3.77 -2.91 36.02
CA MET A 101 -2.58 -2.10 35.81
C MET A 101 -2.64 -1.26 34.53
N THR A 102 -1.73 -0.30 34.38
CA THR A 102 -1.56 0.32 33.06
C THR A 102 -0.71 -0.56 32.15
N THR A 103 -0.93 -0.46 30.84
CA THR A 103 -0.20 -1.28 29.85
C THR A 103 1.31 -1.07 29.92
N GLU A 104 1.76 0.17 30.25
CA GLU A 104 3.17 0.46 30.45
C GLU A 104 3.79 -0.33 31.61
N ILE A 105 3.03 -0.54 32.69
CA ILE A 105 3.50 -1.35 33.83
C ILE A 105 3.62 -2.82 33.41
N PHE A 106 2.65 -3.33 32.67
CA PHE A 106 2.70 -4.70 32.18
C PHE A 106 3.93 -4.89 31.28
N ARG A 107 4.14 -4.01 30.28
CA ARG A 107 5.33 -4.03 29.44
C ARG A 107 6.62 -4.01 30.27
N ASN A 108 6.72 -3.14 31.27
CA ASN A 108 7.92 -3.06 32.13
C ASN A 108 8.15 -4.34 32.95
N MET A 109 7.11 -5.09 33.26
CA MET A 109 7.23 -6.39 33.93
C MET A 109 7.77 -7.49 32.99
N LEU A 110 7.58 -7.33 31.69
CA LEU A 110 8.11 -8.23 30.66
C LEU A 110 9.60 -7.99 30.40
N TYR A 111 10.08 -6.77 30.62
CA TYR A 111 11.49 -6.46 30.46
C TYR A 111 12.37 -7.21 31.48
N GLY A 112 13.55 -7.64 31.05
CA GLY A 112 14.47 -8.43 31.87
C GLY A 112 14.23 -9.94 31.81
N THR A 113 13.34 -10.38 30.90
CA THR A 113 13.17 -11.77 30.48
C THR A 113 13.37 -11.88 28.99
N THR A 114 13.89 -13.02 28.52
CA THR A 114 13.98 -13.30 27.06
C THR A 114 12.59 -13.22 26.44
N ILE A 115 12.49 -12.76 25.18
CA ILE A 115 11.23 -12.69 24.46
C ILE A 115 10.53 -14.06 24.45
N GLY A 116 9.28 -14.10 24.90
CA GLY A 116 8.47 -15.32 24.96
C GLY A 116 8.73 -16.23 26.17
N GLU A 117 9.60 -15.86 27.12
CA GLU A 117 9.82 -16.64 28.34
C GLU A 117 8.98 -16.15 29.52
N VAL A 118 8.59 -17.08 30.41
CA VAL A 118 7.84 -16.75 31.63
C VAL A 118 8.82 -16.31 32.72
N GLY A 119 8.92 -15.00 32.95
CA GLY A 119 9.65 -14.45 34.07
C GLY A 119 8.93 -14.65 35.42
N THR A 120 9.66 -14.39 36.53
CA THR A 120 9.10 -14.52 37.90
C THR A 120 7.86 -13.65 38.13
N SER A 121 7.77 -12.51 37.45
CA SER A 121 6.63 -11.57 37.54
C SER A 121 5.34 -12.13 36.92
N LEU A 122 5.44 -13.07 35.97
CA LEU A 122 4.33 -13.68 35.25
C LEU A 122 3.96 -15.07 35.74
N ARG A 123 4.58 -15.52 36.84
CA ARG A 123 4.29 -16.82 37.42
C ARG A 123 2.78 -16.96 37.71
N ASP A 124 2.21 -18.08 37.32
CA ASP A 124 0.81 -18.45 37.52
C ASP A 124 -0.20 -17.53 36.81
N VAL A 125 0.23 -16.65 35.89
CA VAL A 125 -0.66 -15.84 35.07
C VAL A 125 -1.27 -16.71 33.97
N GLN A 126 -2.62 -16.76 33.95
CA GLN A 126 -3.38 -17.53 32.93
C GLN A 126 -3.69 -16.68 31.70
N ALA A 127 -4.03 -15.43 31.91
CA ALA A 127 -4.42 -14.53 30.84
C ALA A 127 -4.02 -13.08 31.14
N VAL A 128 -3.81 -12.33 30.05
CA VAL A 128 -3.63 -10.88 30.10
C VAL A 128 -4.70 -10.22 29.24
N VAL A 129 -5.49 -9.35 29.85
CA VAL A 129 -6.48 -8.54 29.14
C VAL A 129 -5.83 -7.23 28.72
N LEU A 130 -5.75 -6.98 27.42
CA LEU A 130 -5.31 -5.73 26.82
C LEU A 130 -6.56 -4.90 26.47
N ASP A 131 -7.02 -4.07 27.40
CA ASP A 131 -8.21 -3.25 27.17
C ASP A 131 -7.88 -2.03 26.30
N GLU A 132 -8.82 -1.67 25.41
CA GLU A 132 -8.70 -0.56 24.47
C GLU A 132 -7.47 -0.69 23.54
N CYS A 133 -7.25 -1.88 22.92
CA CYS A 133 -6.10 -2.16 22.03
C CYS A 133 -5.93 -1.15 20.91
N HIS A 134 -6.98 -0.45 20.47
CA HIS A 134 -6.90 0.56 19.43
C HIS A 134 -6.02 1.78 19.82
N TYR A 135 -5.59 1.87 21.08
CA TYR A 135 -4.52 2.80 21.51
C TYR A 135 -3.15 2.50 20.91
N MET A 136 -2.98 1.39 20.19
CA MET A 136 -1.82 1.19 19.30
C MET A 136 -1.64 2.35 18.31
N ASN A 137 -2.71 3.08 17.95
CA ASN A 137 -2.64 4.26 17.11
C ASN A 137 -2.13 5.53 17.84
N ASP A 138 -1.93 5.50 19.16
CA ASP A 138 -1.40 6.64 19.90
C ASP A 138 0.10 6.86 19.60
N ARG A 139 0.45 8.04 19.07
CA ARG A 139 1.81 8.36 18.64
C ARG A 139 2.88 8.26 19.74
N GLN A 140 2.48 8.44 20.99
CA GLN A 140 3.41 8.44 22.13
C GLN A 140 3.49 7.10 22.84
N ARG A 141 2.43 6.30 22.76
CA ARG A 141 2.26 5.09 23.58
C ARG A 141 1.98 3.83 22.76
N GLY A 142 1.76 3.95 21.45
CA GLY A 142 1.35 2.82 20.61
C GLY A 142 2.33 1.66 20.65
N THR A 143 3.63 1.92 20.70
CA THR A 143 4.68 0.88 20.80
C THR A 143 4.51 -0.02 22.02
N VAL A 144 3.98 0.50 23.13
CA VAL A 144 3.79 -0.26 24.38
C VAL A 144 2.90 -1.50 24.16
N TRP A 145 1.87 -1.39 23.32
CA TRP A 145 0.99 -2.54 22.99
C TRP A 145 1.70 -3.58 22.13
N GLU A 146 2.44 -3.15 21.13
CA GLU A 146 3.21 -4.06 20.28
C GLU A 146 4.27 -4.82 21.10
N GLU A 147 5.05 -4.11 21.91
CA GLU A 147 6.02 -4.70 22.83
C GLU A 147 5.36 -5.68 23.80
N SER A 148 4.19 -5.31 24.37
CA SER A 148 3.43 -6.17 25.28
C SER A 148 2.99 -7.48 24.63
N VAL A 149 2.64 -7.48 23.36
CA VAL A 149 2.28 -8.68 22.60
C VAL A 149 3.53 -9.51 22.29
N ILE A 150 4.60 -8.88 21.78
CA ILE A 150 5.82 -9.56 21.35
C ILE A 150 6.54 -10.27 22.52
N TYR A 151 6.58 -9.63 23.70
CA TYR A 151 7.24 -10.18 24.88
C TYR A 151 6.36 -11.13 25.69
N CYS A 152 5.03 -11.11 25.48
CA CYS A 152 4.12 -11.98 26.24
C CYS A 152 4.40 -13.46 25.89
N PRO A 153 4.63 -14.31 26.90
CA PRO A 153 4.83 -15.74 26.68
C PRO A 153 3.60 -16.39 26.02
N PRO A 154 3.78 -17.32 25.06
CA PRO A 154 2.69 -17.97 24.32
C PRO A 154 1.78 -18.84 25.21
N GLU A 155 2.22 -19.23 26.40
CA GLU A 155 1.41 -19.96 27.40
C GLU A 155 0.35 -19.07 28.06
N ILE A 156 0.48 -17.77 27.98
CA ILE A 156 -0.44 -16.79 28.57
C ILE A 156 -1.41 -16.33 27.50
N GLN A 157 -2.71 -16.60 27.69
CA GLN A 157 -3.72 -16.16 26.74
C GLN A 157 -3.86 -14.62 26.71
N LEU A 158 -3.83 -14.04 25.51
CA LEU A 158 -4.12 -12.64 25.28
C LEU A 158 -5.61 -12.43 25.01
N VAL A 159 -6.20 -11.46 25.70
CA VAL A 159 -7.57 -11.01 25.49
C VAL A 159 -7.56 -9.54 25.08
N GLY A 160 -7.43 -9.29 23.79
CA GLY A 160 -7.45 -7.94 23.25
C GLY A 160 -8.88 -7.41 23.08
N LEU A 161 -9.20 -6.29 23.74
CA LEU A 161 -10.50 -5.63 23.63
C LEU A 161 -10.32 -4.31 22.87
N SER A 162 -10.93 -4.22 21.69
CA SER A 162 -10.79 -3.06 20.81
C SER A 162 -12.15 -2.46 20.43
N ALA A 163 -12.18 -1.15 20.15
CA ALA A 163 -13.23 -0.60 19.31
C ALA A 163 -13.16 -1.25 17.90
N THR A 164 -14.17 -1.06 17.09
CA THR A 164 -14.11 -1.49 15.68
C THR A 164 -12.96 -0.79 14.97
N VAL A 165 -12.16 -1.57 14.25
CA VAL A 165 -11.03 -1.13 13.43
C VAL A 165 -11.12 -1.80 12.05
N ASP A 166 -10.64 -1.13 11.02
CA ASP A 166 -10.80 -1.61 9.64
C ASP A 166 -9.95 -2.85 9.35
N ASN A 167 -8.76 -2.94 9.95
CA ASN A 167 -7.80 -4.02 9.72
C ASN A 167 -7.66 -4.99 10.91
N GLY A 168 -8.73 -5.27 11.62
CA GLY A 168 -8.72 -6.22 12.75
C GLY A 168 -8.19 -7.61 12.39
N GLY A 169 -8.44 -8.08 11.15
CA GLY A 169 -7.87 -9.33 10.64
C GLY A 169 -6.35 -9.30 10.61
N GLN A 170 -5.76 -8.27 10.03
CA GLN A 170 -4.29 -8.14 9.97
C GLN A 170 -3.65 -8.06 11.36
N LEU A 171 -4.31 -7.39 12.31
CA LEU A 171 -3.85 -7.36 13.70
C LEU A 171 -3.86 -8.78 14.31
N THR A 172 -4.93 -9.53 14.07
CA THR A 172 -5.07 -10.89 14.60
C THR A 172 -4.05 -11.84 13.99
N ASP A 173 -3.86 -11.79 12.66
CA ASP A 173 -2.88 -12.60 11.94
C ASP A 173 -1.46 -12.31 12.42
N TRP A 174 -1.13 -11.03 12.68
CA TRP A 174 0.15 -10.66 13.27
C TRP A 174 0.34 -11.24 14.68
N ILE A 175 -0.68 -11.16 15.54
CA ILE A 175 -0.60 -11.71 16.91
C ILE A 175 -0.47 -13.24 16.86
N ASP A 176 -1.19 -13.91 15.95
CA ASP A 176 -1.08 -15.34 15.71
C ASP A 176 0.36 -15.75 15.36
N GLU A 177 1.03 -14.94 14.51
CA GLU A 177 2.42 -15.19 14.09
C GLU A 177 3.43 -14.97 15.23
N VAL A 178 3.28 -13.89 16.03
CA VAL A 178 4.31 -13.51 17.00
C VAL A 178 4.09 -14.07 18.41
N HIS A 179 2.84 -14.42 18.76
CA HIS A 179 2.47 -14.87 20.09
C HIS A 179 1.91 -16.30 20.09
N GLY A 180 1.03 -16.64 19.15
CA GLY A 180 0.39 -17.96 19.03
C GLY A 180 -1.10 -17.89 18.69
N PRO A 181 -1.78 -19.05 18.67
CA PRO A 181 -3.14 -19.17 18.15
C PRO A 181 -4.09 -18.11 18.67
N THR A 182 -4.57 -17.27 17.76
CA THR A 182 -5.38 -16.09 18.06
C THR A 182 -6.58 -16.02 17.14
N ARG A 183 -7.76 -15.77 17.70
CA ARG A 183 -9.02 -15.67 16.95
C ARG A 183 -9.53 -14.23 16.93
N LEU A 184 -9.91 -13.75 15.73
CA LEU A 184 -10.68 -12.52 15.58
C LEU A 184 -12.13 -12.75 15.91
N ILE A 185 -12.67 -11.98 16.85
CA ILE A 185 -14.09 -11.89 17.17
C ILE A 185 -14.57 -10.51 16.73
N TYR A 186 -15.26 -10.46 15.62
CA TYR A 186 -15.72 -9.19 15.05
C TYR A 186 -17.24 -9.04 15.19
N SER A 187 -17.68 -7.88 15.63
CA SER A 187 -19.10 -7.53 15.65
C SER A 187 -19.27 -6.05 15.31
N ASP A 188 -20.19 -5.77 14.42
CA ASP A 188 -20.69 -4.41 14.13
C ASP A 188 -22.00 -4.12 14.88
N TYR A 189 -22.55 -5.12 15.58
CA TYR A 189 -23.79 -5.01 16.32
C TYR A 189 -23.69 -4.03 17.47
N ARG A 190 -24.61 -3.09 17.49
CA ARG A 190 -24.76 -2.11 18.55
C ARG A 190 -26.12 -2.26 19.23
N PRO A 191 -26.17 -2.64 20.53
CA PRO A 191 -27.44 -2.86 21.25
C PRO A 191 -28.38 -1.65 21.24
N VAL A 192 -27.82 -0.43 21.29
CA VAL A 192 -28.56 0.82 21.20
C VAL A 192 -28.18 1.55 19.93
N PRO A 193 -29.03 1.56 18.88
CA PRO A 193 -28.73 2.20 17.60
C PRO A 193 -28.52 3.70 17.75
N LEU A 194 -27.66 4.29 16.90
CA LEU A 194 -27.37 5.71 16.89
C LEU A 194 -28.14 6.46 15.82
N ASN A 195 -28.67 7.63 16.21
CA ASN A 195 -29.26 8.62 15.32
C ASN A 195 -28.40 9.89 15.30
N PHE A 196 -27.93 10.23 14.10
CA PHE A 196 -27.06 11.39 13.89
C PHE A 196 -27.88 12.64 13.57
N HIS A 197 -27.53 13.73 14.25
CA HIS A 197 -28.20 15.04 14.12
C HIS A 197 -27.18 16.15 13.86
N PHE A 198 -27.67 17.23 13.30
CA PHE A 198 -26.89 18.43 13.08
C PHE A 198 -27.60 19.65 13.66
N ALA A 199 -26.92 20.36 14.54
CA ALA A 199 -27.44 21.55 15.20
C ALA A 199 -27.02 22.83 14.45
N VAL A 200 -27.99 23.59 13.99
CA VAL A 200 -27.86 24.93 13.42
C VAL A 200 -28.60 25.96 14.26
N GLU A 201 -28.46 27.24 13.96
CA GLU A 201 -29.16 28.33 14.68
C GLU A 201 -30.66 28.07 14.82
N LYS A 202 -31.28 27.48 13.79
CA LYS A 202 -32.72 27.21 13.72
C LYS A 202 -33.17 25.95 14.45
N GLY A 203 -32.26 25.10 14.87
CA GLY A 203 -32.62 23.87 15.57
C GLY A 203 -31.71 22.66 15.32
N ILE A 204 -32.12 21.55 15.93
CA ILE A 204 -31.47 20.25 15.76
C ILE A 204 -32.28 19.43 14.74
N PHE A 205 -31.63 19.03 13.64
CA PHE A 205 -32.21 18.30 12.52
C PHE A 205 -31.51 16.96 12.30
N PRO A 206 -32.20 15.94 11.76
CA PRO A 206 -31.50 14.71 11.33
C PRO A 206 -30.37 15.04 10.36
N LEU A 207 -29.19 14.44 10.58
CA LEU A 207 -28.00 14.63 9.72
C LEU A 207 -28.10 13.79 8.46
N LEU A 208 -28.55 12.55 8.59
CA LEU A 208 -28.62 11.57 7.51
C LEU A 208 -30.07 11.37 7.04
N ASN A 209 -30.24 10.87 5.83
CA ASN A 209 -31.51 10.44 5.29
C ASN A 209 -32.04 9.20 6.05
N GLU A 210 -33.28 8.80 5.78
CA GLU A 210 -33.93 7.63 6.44
C GLU A 210 -33.14 6.33 6.23
N GLN A 211 -32.50 6.19 5.09
CA GLN A 211 -31.68 5.02 4.75
C GLN A 211 -30.27 5.08 5.36
N LYS A 212 -29.92 6.15 6.07
CA LYS A 212 -28.60 6.41 6.68
C LYS A 212 -27.42 6.30 5.68
N SER A 213 -27.66 6.56 4.40
CA SER A 213 -26.68 6.41 3.32
C SER A 213 -26.14 7.74 2.78
N SER A 214 -26.80 8.85 3.08
CA SER A 214 -26.39 10.17 2.60
C SER A 214 -26.93 11.28 3.51
N ILE A 215 -26.43 12.50 3.30
CA ILE A 215 -26.87 13.69 4.02
C ILE A 215 -28.37 13.95 3.81
N HIS A 216 -29.07 14.36 4.87
CA HIS A 216 -30.50 14.68 4.84
C HIS A 216 -30.79 15.83 3.86
N PRO A 217 -31.84 15.75 3.00
CA PRO A 217 -32.13 16.75 1.96
C PRO A 217 -32.24 18.19 2.46
N ARG A 218 -32.79 18.39 3.66
CA ARG A 218 -32.93 19.75 4.28
C ARG A 218 -31.56 20.37 4.57
N LEU A 219 -30.54 19.56 4.93
CA LEU A 219 -29.19 20.02 5.23
C LEU A 219 -28.34 20.15 3.98
N LYS A 220 -28.61 19.38 2.94
CA LYS A 220 -27.94 19.49 1.64
C LYS A 220 -28.10 20.88 1.00
N ASN A 221 -29.26 21.44 1.16
CA ASN A 221 -29.63 22.78 0.62
C ASN A 221 -29.42 23.93 1.63
N TYR A 222 -28.96 23.62 2.85
CA TYR A 222 -28.69 24.61 3.87
C TYR A 222 -27.48 25.46 3.48
N ARG A 223 -27.73 26.76 3.23
CA ARG A 223 -26.63 27.72 2.98
C ARG A 223 -26.28 28.41 4.29
N LYS A 224 -25.00 28.33 4.67
CA LYS A 224 -24.48 29.13 5.78
C LYS A 224 -24.77 30.59 5.52
N PRO A 225 -25.23 31.36 6.51
CA PRO A 225 -25.36 32.80 6.35
C PRO A 225 -24.01 33.41 5.96
N PRO A 226 -23.99 34.39 5.03
CA PRO A 226 -22.75 34.94 4.49
C PRO A 226 -21.90 35.55 5.61
N ARG A 227 -20.58 35.32 5.58
CA ARG A 227 -19.62 35.98 6.49
C ARG A 227 -19.75 37.49 6.33
N ARG A 228 -20.27 38.18 7.34
CA ARG A 228 -20.31 39.63 7.36
C ARG A 228 -18.91 40.22 7.40
N GLN A 229 -18.68 41.30 6.62
CA GLN A 229 -17.42 42.02 6.51
C GLN A 229 -16.93 42.57 7.86
N ARG A 230 -15.60 42.74 7.97
CA ARG A 230 -14.89 43.33 9.12
C ARG A 230 -15.50 44.66 9.53
N GLY A 231 -16.16 44.74 10.71
CA GLY A 231 -16.66 46.02 11.24
C GLY A 231 -18.02 45.99 11.98
N GLN A 232 -18.82 44.92 11.85
CA GLN A 232 -20.08 44.81 12.59
C GLN A 232 -19.95 43.91 13.80
N LYS A 233 -20.57 44.30 14.96
CA LYS A 233 -20.58 43.53 16.22
C LYS A 233 -20.83 42.04 15.93
N LYS A 234 -19.92 41.20 16.43
CA LYS A 234 -19.94 39.70 16.29
C LYS A 234 -21.31 39.17 16.80
N GLN A 235 -22.31 39.08 15.98
CA GLN A 235 -23.34 38.06 16.16
C GLN A 235 -22.71 36.73 15.75
N LYS A 236 -22.61 35.80 16.68
CA LYS A 236 -22.08 34.44 16.43
C LYS A 236 -23.06 33.78 15.45
N ALA A 237 -22.69 33.66 14.19
CA ALA A 237 -23.39 32.81 13.25
C ALA A 237 -23.21 31.35 13.68
N GLY A 238 -24.30 30.62 13.88
CA GLY A 238 -24.33 29.20 14.30
C GLY A 238 -25.18 28.97 15.55
N ALA A 239 -25.37 27.68 15.88
CA ALA A 239 -26.13 27.29 17.06
C ALA A 239 -25.42 27.76 18.35
N THR A 240 -26.14 28.45 19.22
CA THR A 240 -25.59 28.86 20.52
C THR A 240 -25.62 27.69 21.48
N LEU A 241 -24.61 27.63 22.40
CA LEU A 241 -24.52 26.57 23.41
C LEU A 241 -25.83 26.43 24.22
N THR A 242 -26.35 27.56 24.73
CA THR A 242 -27.62 27.61 25.48
C THR A 242 -28.80 27.11 24.63
N GLY A 243 -28.84 27.51 23.34
CA GLY A 243 -29.87 27.03 22.41
C GLY A 243 -29.83 25.53 22.20
N VAL A 244 -28.64 24.94 22.01
CA VAL A 244 -28.48 23.48 21.87
C VAL A 244 -28.96 22.78 23.13
N VAL A 245 -28.50 23.18 24.32
CA VAL A 245 -28.91 22.55 25.60
C VAL A 245 -30.40 22.66 25.83
N SER A 246 -31.02 23.82 25.52
CA SER A 246 -32.47 24.00 25.62
C SER A 246 -33.23 23.06 24.69
N GLN A 247 -32.75 22.85 23.47
CA GLN A 247 -33.38 21.94 22.51
C GLN A 247 -33.22 20.49 22.90
N LEU A 248 -32.05 20.09 23.44
CA LEU A 248 -31.84 18.73 23.98
C LEU A 248 -32.86 18.45 25.09
N ARG A 249 -33.08 19.41 25.99
CA ARG A 249 -34.10 19.27 27.04
C ARG A 249 -35.51 19.15 26.46
N ALA A 250 -35.88 20.04 25.54
CA ALA A 250 -37.21 20.07 24.91
C ALA A 250 -37.55 18.80 24.13
N LYS A 251 -36.52 18.09 23.59
CA LYS A 251 -36.64 16.85 22.82
C LYS A 251 -36.43 15.59 23.65
N ASP A 252 -36.33 15.67 24.97
CA ASP A 252 -36.02 14.56 25.89
C ASP A 252 -34.71 13.81 25.53
N MET A 253 -33.70 14.54 25.09
CA MET A 253 -32.39 14.01 24.70
C MET A 253 -31.35 14.11 25.82
N LEU A 254 -31.73 14.37 27.06
CA LEU A 254 -30.83 14.37 28.24
C LEU A 254 -30.84 13.02 28.94
N PRO A 255 -29.76 12.59 29.64
CA PRO A 255 -28.53 13.32 29.87
C PRO A 255 -27.60 13.34 28.65
N ALA A 256 -26.75 14.39 28.58
CA ALA A 256 -25.84 14.58 27.46
C ALA A 256 -24.40 14.81 27.88
N ILE A 257 -23.45 14.28 27.12
CA ILE A 257 -22.04 14.64 27.17
C ILE A 257 -21.77 15.60 26.01
N TYR A 258 -21.22 16.78 26.33
CA TYR A 258 -20.90 17.82 25.38
C TYR A 258 -19.37 17.90 25.22
N PHE A 259 -18.83 17.36 24.12
CA PHE A 259 -17.39 17.31 23.84
C PHE A 259 -16.87 18.67 23.36
N ILE A 260 -15.85 19.18 24.04
CA ILE A 260 -15.17 20.45 23.75
C ILE A 260 -13.64 20.22 23.87
N PHE A 261 -12.89 20.52 22.80
CA PHE A 261 -11.45 20.25 22.73
C PHE A 261 -10.57 21.26 23.50
N SER A 262 -11.07 21.73 24.64
CA SER A 262 -10.37 22.71 25.49
C SER A 262 -10.85 22.64 26.93
N ARG A 263 -9.91 22.46 27.89
CA ARG A 263 -10.21 22.48 29.33
C ARG A 263 -10.88 23.79 29.73
N LYS A 264 -10.29 24.95 29.32
CA LYS A 264 -10.87 26.27 29.55
C LYS A 264 -12.22 26.44 28.83
N GLY A 265 -12.41 25.78 27.69
CA GLY A 265 -13.68 25.76 26.97
C GLY A 265 -14.77 25.04 27.77
N CYS A 266 -14.46 23.91 28.39
CA CYS A 266 -15.40 23.18 29.25
C CYS A 266 -15.84 24.05 30.42
N ASP A 267 -14.92 24.67 31.16
CA ASP A 267 -15.24 25.55 32.29
C ASP A 267 -16.08 26.77 31.87
N LYS A 268 -15.73 27.41 30.73
CA LYS A 268 -16.53 28.52 30.19
C LYS A 268 -17.92 28.09 29.77
N SER A 269 -18.09 26.87 29.28
CA SER A 269 -19.39 26.34 28.85
C SER A 269 -20.29 26.07 30.04
N VAL A 270 -19.75 25.55 31.14
CA VAL A 270 -20.49 25.44 32.42
C VAL A 270 -21.04 26.80 32.84
N GLN A 271 -20.20 27.85 32.86
CA GLN A 271 -20.62 29.20 33.23
C GLN A 271 -21.66 29.79 32.26
N ALA A 272 -21.54 29.53 30.96
CA ALA A 272 -22.48 30.03 29.95
C ALA A 272 -23.92 29.51 30.13
N VAL A 273 -24.09 28.30 30.68
CA VAL A 273 -25.38 27.65 30.93
C VAL A 273 -25.73 27.55 32.42
N ALA A 274 -24.91 28.10 33.32
CA ALA A 274 -25.08 28.02 34.78
C ALA A 274 -26.47 28.56 35.27
N HIS A 275 -27.08 29.45 34.53
CA HIS A 275 -28.40 29.98 34.81
C HIS A 275 -29.54 28.99 34.53
N MET A 276 -29.30 27.94 33.78
CA MET A 276 -30.30 26.92 33.46
C MET A 276 -30.49 25.94 34.60
N ASN A 277 -31.75 25.65 34.95
CA ASN A 277 -32.05 24.56 35.85
C ASN A 277 -32.50 23.34 35.02
N LEU A 278 -31.72 22.26 35.02
CA LEU A 278 -31.98 21.08 34.21
C LEU A 278 -32.59 19.91 35.00
N VAL A 279 -32.69 20.06 36.32
CA VAL A 279 -33.20 19.00 37.23
C VAL A 279 -34.57 19.35 37.75
N THR A 280 -35.33 18.34 38.16
CA THR A 280 -36.57 18.48 38.86
C THR A 280 -36.34 18.89 40.34
N ALA A 281 -37.38 19.30 41.06
CA ALA A 281 -37.28 19.64 42.48
C ALA A 281 -36.76 18.47 43.32
N ALA A 282 -37.25 17.23 43.06
CA ALA A 282 -36.86 16.03 43.76
C ALA A 282 -35.36 15.68 43.47
N GLU A 283 -34.93 15.77 42.22
CA GLU A 283 -33.55 15.55 41.85
C GLU A 283 -32.60 16.60 42.45
N SER A 284 -33.03 17.86 42.51
CA SER A 284 -32.25 18.96 43.12
C SER A 284 -31.99 18.72 44.61
N GLU A 285 -32.99 18.22 45.34
CA GLU A 285 -32.87 17.87 46.76
C GLU A 285 -31.90 16.70 46.96
N LEU A 286 -31.99 15.68 46.11
CA LEU A 286 -31.05 14.55 46.17
C LEU A 286 -29.60 14.96 45.80
N LEU A 287 -29.45 15.79 44.76
CA LEU A 287 -28.16 16.36 44.38
C LEU A 287 -27.54 17.14 45.57
N LYS A 288 -28.33 18.03 46.18
CA LYS A 288 -27.88 18.82 47.29
C LYS A 288 -27.33 17.94 48.41
N ARG A 289 -28.06 16.93 48.87
CA ARG A 289 -27.59 16.00 49.90
C ARG A 289 -26.29 15.29 49.54
N ARG A 290 -26.16 14.78 48.33
CA ARG A 290 -24.92 14.06 47.88
C ARG A 290 -23.72 15.01 47.75
N ILE A 291 -23.96 16.19 47.21
CA ILE A 291 -22.88 17.18 47.04
C ILE A 291 -22.41 17.70 48.41
N ASP A 292 -23.36 18.01 49.33
CA ASP A 292 -23.01 18.49 50.66
C ASP A 292 -22.23 17.43 51.45
N GLN A 293 -22.60 16.16 51.39
CA GLN A 293 -21.84 15.03 51.95
C GLN A 293 -20.43 14.91 51.37
N PHE A 294 -20.29 15.19 50.08
CA PHE A 294 -18.96 15.17 49.45
C PHE A 294 -18.10 16.35 49.89
N VAL A 295 -18.71 17.56 49.95
CA VAL A 295 -18.04 18.80 50.41
C VAL A 295 -17.52 18.65 51.82
N ASP A 296 -18.31 18.05 52.73
CA ASP A 296 -17.89 17.81 54.11
C ASP A 296 -16.71 16.83 54.20
N ARG A 297 -16.63 15.84 53.33
CA ARG A 297 -15.57 14.83 53.31
C ARG A 297 -14.31 15.22 52.58
N ASN A 298 -14.44 16.11 51.57
CA ASN A 298 -13.36 16.49 50.66
C ASN A 298 -13.28 18.01 50.42
N PRO A 299 -13.06 18.81 51.49
CA PRO A 299 -13.09 20.27 51.37
C PRO A 299 -12.03 20.83 50.39
N GLU A 300 -10.88 20.14 50.28
CA GLU A 300 -9.80 20.54 49.36
C GLU A 300 -10.11 20.27 47.88
N ALA A 301 -11.06 19.40 47.58
CA ALA A 301 -11.42 19.06 46.24
C ALA A 301 -12.51 19.96 45.61
N ILE A 302 -13.02 20.92 46.39
CA ILE A 302 -14.14 21.78 45.99
C ILE A 302 -13.71 22.76 44.90
N ARG A 303 -14.55 22.85 43.84
CA ARG A 303 -14.46 23.89 42.82
C ARG A 303 -15.60 24.91 43.02
N ALA A 304 -15.34 25.95 43.78
CA ALA A 304 -16.35 26.93 44.16
C ALA A 304 -17.15 27.50 42.99
N ASN A 305 -16.49 27.75 41.85
CA ASN A 305 -17.13 28.26 40.64
C ASN A 305 -17.96 27.23 39.88
N GLN A 306 -17.88 25.95 40.23
CA GLN A 306 -18.66 24.86 39.60
C GLN A 306 -19.73 24.28 40.56
N LEU A 307 -19.76 24.68 41.80
CA LEU A 307 -20.67 24.15 42.81
C LEU A 307 -22.14 24.50 42.48
N GLU A 308 -22.40 25.77 42.21
CA GLU A 308 -23.75 26.26 41.88
C GLU A 308 -24.33 25.63 40.57
N PRO A 309 -23.56 25.52 39.46
CA PRO A 309 -24.01 24.74 38.30
C PRO A 309 -24.23 23.25 38.60
N LEU A 310 -23.43 22.66 39.50
CA LEU A 310 -23.55 21.25 39.85
C LEU A 310 -24.89 20.95 40.52
N TYR A 311 -25.39 21.81 41.42
CA TYR A 311 -26.73 21.72 42.02
C TYR A 311 -27.87 21.78 41.00
N ARG A 312 -27.60 22.34 39.80
CA ARG A 312 -28.55 22.46 38.67
C ARG A 312 -28.43 21.36 37.64
N GLY A 313 -27.60 20.33 37.91
CA GLY A 313 -27.37 19.20 37.02
C GLY A 313 -26.39 19.47 35.88
N ILE A 314 -25.46 20.42 36.06
CA ILE A 314 -24.48 20.83 35.05
C ILE A 314 -23.06 20.68 35.63
N ALA A 315 -22.16 20.01 34.90
CA ALA A 315 -20.80 19.78 35.33
C ALA A 315 -19.76 19.90 34.21
N ALA A 316 -18.49 20.01 34.57
CA ALA A 316 -17.36 19.81 33.66
C ALA A 316 -16.59 18.55 34.07
N HIS A 317 -15.96 17.90 33.07
CA HIS A 317 -15.09 16.75 33.27
C HIS A 317 -13.88 16.82 32.33
N HIS A 318 -12.71 17.07 32.87
CA HIS A 318 -11.45 17.16 32.12
C HIS A 318 -10.22 16.92 33.02
N ALA A 319 -9.04 16.72 32.43
CA ALA A 319 -7.81 16.38 33.13
C ALA A 319 -7.33 17.44 34.15
N GLY A 320 -7.81 18.68 34.05
CA GLY A 320 -7.49 19.76 35.01
C GLY A 320 -8.35 19.76 36.27
N ILE A 321 -9.20 18.75 36.49
CA ILE A 321 -10.07 18.62 37.68
C ILE A 321 -9.48 17.54 38.61
N LEU A 322 -9.53 17.79 39.91
CA LEU A 322 -9.07 16.84 40.92
C LEU A 322 -9.80 15.50 40.83
N PRO A 323 -9.13 14.36 41.04
CA PRO A 323 -9.70 13.04 40.93
C PRO A 323 -10.99 12.84 41.75
N ALA A 324 -11.01 13.31 42.99
CA ALA A 324 -12.18 13.20 43.87
C ALA A 324 -13.41 13.92 43.27
N TRP A 325 -13.26 15.15 42.76
CA TRP A 325 -14.34 15.88 42.10
C TRP A 325 -14.79 15.21 40.83
N LYS A 326 -13.88 14.64 40.02
CA LYS A 326 -14.25 13.86 38.83
C LYS A 326 -15.08 12.65 39.20
N SER A 327 -14.68 11.89 40.22
CA SER A 327 -15.43 10.74 40.72
C SER A 327 -16.84 11.10 41.17
N LEU A 328 -17.03 12.23 41.84
CA LEU A 328 -18.34 12.74 42.18
C LEU A 328 -19.20 13.02 40.95
N VAL A 329 -18.63 13.73 39.97
CA VAL A 329 -19.35 14.05 38.71
C VAL A 329 -19.74 12.76 37.97
N GLU A 330 -18.83 11.78 37.91
CA GLU A 330 -19.08 10.47 37.30
C GLU A 330 -20.22 9.73 37.99
N GLU A 331 -20.21 9.65 39.33
CA GLU A 331 -21.27 9.01 40.12
C GLU A 331 -22.64 9.69 39.96
N LEU A 332 -22.65 11.02 40.05
CA LEU A 332 -23.87 11.80 39.86
C LEU A 332 -24.42 11.73 38.44
N PHE A 333 -23.56 11.60 37.42
CA PHE A 333 -23.99 11.44 36.05
C PHE A 333 -24.55 10.04 35.79
N GLN A 334 -23.87 9.01 36.27
CA GLN A 334 -24.35 7.60 36.18
C GLN A 334 -25.69 7.41 36.89
N SER A 335 -25.93 8.10 38.01
CA SER A 335 -27.22 8.10 38.70
C SER A 335 -28.29 8.97 38.03
N GLY A 336 -27.95 9.62 36.88
CA GLY A 336 -28.89 10.43 36.09
C GLY A 336 -29.21 11.80 36.70
N LEU A 337 -28.51 12.22 37.77
CA LEU A 337 -28.71 13.50 38.45
C LEU A 337 -28.02 14.65 37.72
N ILE A 338 -26.87 14.44 37.10
CA ILE A 338 -26.27 15.40 36.20
C ILE A 338 -26.85 15.21 34.80
N LYS A 339 -27.35 16.29 34.22
CA LYS A 339 -28.02 16.29 32.92
C LYS A 339 -27.12 16.68 31.76
N VAL A 340 -26.09 17.51 32.00
CA VAL A 340 -25.11 17.92 30.98
C VAL A 340 -23.72 17.93 31.59
N VAL A 341 -22.79 17.21 30.92
CA VAL A 341 -21.37 17.24 31.26
C VAL A 341 -20.60 17.80 30.09
N PHE A 342 -19.84 18.90 30.30
CA PHE A 342 -18.90 19.44 29.34
C PHE A 342 -17.55 18.75 29.52
N ALA A 343 -17.11 18.00 28.51
CA ALA A 343 -15.93 17.14 28.63
C ALA A 343 -14.95 17.33 27.48
N THR A 344 -13.68 17.04 27.74
CA THR A 344 -12.67 16.88 26.71
C THR A 344 -12.71 15.47 26.13
N GLU A 345 -12.05 15.24 24.98
CA GLU A 345 -12.01 13.93 24.29
C GLU A 345 -11.51 12.79 25.19
N THR A 346 -10.72 13.09 26.25
CA THR A 346 -10.25 12.10 27.22
C THR A 346 -11.37 11.35 27.94
N LEU A 347 -12.58 11.91 28.02
CA LEU A 347 -13.74 11.21 28.54
C LEU A 347 -14.26 10.14 27.55
N ALA A 348 -14.07 10.35 26.26
CA ALA A 348 -14.45 9.34 25.25
C ALA A 348 -13.58 8.09 25.35
N ALA A 349 -12.36 8.25 25.84
CA ALA A 349 -11.36 7.22 25.93
C ALA A 349 -11.46 6.45 27.27
N GLY A 350 -12.25 5.38 27.29
CA GLY A 350 -12.21 4.35 28.35
C GLY A 350 -13.06 4.61 29.59
N ILE A 351 -13.46 5.83 29.95
CA ILE A 351 -14.31 6.07 31.13
C ILE A 351 -15.75 5.59 30.86
N ASN A 352 -16.28 4.77 31.77
CA ASN A 352 -17.66 4.26 31.65
C ASN A 352 -18.67 5.32 32.09
N MET A 353 -18.93 6.28 31.23
CA MET A 353 -19.96 7.32 31.37
C MET A 353 -20.84 7.36 30.10
N PRO A 354 -21.76 6.43 29.91
CA PRO A 354 -22.65 6.51 28.77
C PRO A 354 -23.76 7.57 29.01
N ALA A 355 -24.13 8.26 27.95
CA ALA A 355 -25.18 9.27 27.93
C ALA A 355 -26.28 8.88 26.95
N ARG A 356 -27.48 9.44 27.08
CA ARG A 356 -28.48 9.33 25.99
C ARG A 356 -28.00 10.03 24.74
N THR A 357 -27.34 11.20 24.90
CA THR A 357 -26.87 12.03 23.80
C THR A 357 -25.39 12.39 23.96
N THR A 358 -24.66 12.37 22.85
CA THR A 358 -23.36 13.03 22.74
C THR A 358 -23.46 14.23 21.81
N VAL A 359 -22.84 15.33 22.19
CA VAL A 359 -22.76 16.56 21.40
C VAL A 359 -21.30 16.83 21.09
N ILE A 360 -20.97 17.01 19.82
CA ILE A 360 -19.62 17.31 19.35
C ILE A 360 -19.58 18.76 18.87
N ALA A 361 -18.91 19.63 19.64
CA ALA A 361 -18.90 21.07 19.45
C ALA A 361 -18.19 21.54 18.17
N SER A 362 -17.20 20.77 17.71
CA SER A 362 -16.41 21.04 16.52
C SER A 362 -15.96 19.75 15.91
N LEU A 363 -15.85 19.69 14.59
CA LEU A 363 -15.34 18.52 13.85
C LEU A 363 -13.85 18.62 13.58
N SER A 364 -13.20 19.72 13.96
CA SER A 364 -11.75 19.87 13.89
C SER A 364 -11.17 20.20 15.25
N LYS A 365 -9.92 19.74 15.45
CA LYS A 365 -9.14 20.04 16.64
C LYS A 365 -7.76 20.60 16.29
N ARG A 366 -7.20 21.35 17.22
CA ARG A 366 -5.83 21.85 17.11
C ARG A 366 -4.86 20.77 17.58
N THR A 367 -3.89 20.48 16.74
CA THR A 367 -2.74 19.62 17.04
C THR A 367 -1.45 20.45 16.96
N ASP A 368 -0.32 19.85 17.25
CA ASP A 368 0.99 20.50 17.13
C ASP A 368 1.29 20.93 15.68
N ASP A 369 0.77 20.17 14.69
CA ASP A 369 0.89 20.43 13.25
C ASP A 369 -0.16 21.42 12.71
N GLY A 370 -1.03 21.97 13.57
CA GLY A 370 -2.10 22.91 13.18
C GLY A 370 -3.51 22.38 13.44
N HIS A 371 -4.49 22.86 12.65
CA HIS A 371 -5.88 22.41 12.74
C HIS A 371 -6.14 21.29 11.73
N ARG A 372 -6.65 20.15 12.22
CA ARG A 372 -7.11 19.04 11.37
C ARG A 372 -8.56 18.64 11.69
N LEU A 373 -9.22 18.04 10.71
CA LEU A 373 -10.50 17.35 10.92
C LEU A 373 -10.28 16.14 11.85
N LEU A 374 -11.29 15.75 12.61
CA LEU A 374 -11.30 14.52 13.40
C LEU A 374 -11.08 13.30 12.49
N HIS A 375 -10.37 12.31 12.99
CA HIS A 375 -10.36 11.00 12.40
C HIS A 375 -11.72 10.31 12.61
N ALA A 376 -12.06 9.36 11.73
CA ALA A 376 -13.30 8.60 11.85
C ALA A 376 -13.38 7.88 13.20
N SER A 377 -12.28 7.27 13.64
CA SER A 377 -12.20 6.57 14.93
C SER A 377 -12.42 7.52 16.13
N GLU A 378 -11.88 8.74 16.11
CA GLU A 378 -12.11 9.74 17.16
C GLU A 378 -13.59 10.16 17.23
N PHE A 379 -14.20 10.37 16.06
CA PHE A 379 -15.63 10.70 15.96
C PHE A 379 -16.51 9.55 16.43
N LEU A 380 -16.22 8.32 16.02
CA LEU A 380 -16.96 7.12 16.40
C LEU A 380 -16.82 6.82 17.89
N GLN A 381 -15.64 7.04 18.48
CA GLN A 381 -15.41 6.85 19.92
C GLN A 381 -16.25 7.82 20.76
N MET A 382 -16.32 9.09 20.40
CA MET A 382 -17.20 10.07 21.05
C MET A 382 -18.67 9.74 20.82
N SER A 383 -19.03 9.38 19.59
CA SER A 383 -20.38 8.95 19.23
C SER A 383 -20.80 7.70 19.98
N GLY A 384 -19.85 6.80 20.21
CA GLY A 384 -20.03 5.54 20.93
C GLY A 384 -20.49 5.71 22.39
N ARG A 385 -20.33 6.88 22.99
CA ARG A 385 -20.85 7.17 24.35
C ARG A 385 -22.35 7.48 24.36
N ALA A 386 -22.99 7.65 23.21
CA ALA A 386 -24.43 7.85 23.13
C ALA A 386 -25.19 6.50 23.21
N GLY A 387 -26.35 6.48 23.86
CA GLY A 387 -27.19 5.29 24.03
C GLY A 387 -26.76 4.40 25.18
N ARG A 388 -27.52 4.41 26.26
CA ARG A 388 -27.25 3.60 27.47
C ARG A 388 -27.94 2.23 27.34
N ARG A 389 -27.13 1.16 27.29
CA ARG A 389 -27.68 -0.22 27.23
C ARG A 389 -28.62 -0.50 28.41
N GLY A 390 -29.80 -1.08 28.15
CA GLY A 390 -30.80 -1.35 29.14
C GLY A 390 -31.64 -0.16 29.62
N MET A 391 -31.33 1.06 29.17
CA MET A 391 -32.06 2.28 29.57
C MET A 391 -32.64 3.06 28.38
N ASP A 392 -31.93 3.11 27.25
CA ASP A 392 -32.34 3.85 26.08
C ASP A 392 -32.62 2.89 24.90
N THR A 393 -33.65 3.19 24.12
CA THR A 393 -33.98 2.46 22.88
C THR A 393 -33.17 2.98 21.69
N GLU A 394 -32.68 4.22 21.76
CA GLU A 394 -31.86 4.86 20.75
C GLU A 394 -30.91 5.88 21.39
N GLY A 395 -29.74 6.05 20.80
CA GLY A 395 -28.74 7.06 21.19
C GLY A 395 -28.70 8.20 20.17
N HIS A 396 -28.41 9.41 20.62
CA HIS A 396 -28.35 10.58 19.76
C HIS A 396 -26.94 11.15 19.69
N VAL A 397 -26.45 11.42 18.47
CA VAL A 397 -25.18 12.10 18.23
C VAL A 397 -25.49 13.43 17.56
N VAL A 398 -25.17 14.54 18.21
CA VAL A 398 -25.44 15.89 17.73
C VAL A 398 -24.12 16.58 17.38
N THR A 399 -23.90 16.88 16.13
CA THR A 399 -22.78 17.73 15.68
C THR A 399 -23.24 19.17 15.55
N VAL A 400 -22.44 20.11 16.01
CA VAL A 400 -22.81 21.53 16.04
C VAL A 400 -22.15 22.28 14.89
N GLU A 401 -22.94 23.10 14.20
CA GLU A 401 -22.40 23.96 13.13
C GLU A 401 -21.30 24.87 13.65
N SER A 402 -20.13 24.85 13.00
CA SER A 402 -19.02 25.74 13.28
C SER A 402 -18.76 26.69 12.10
N PRO A 403 -17.97 27.77 12.27
CA PRO A 403 -17.59 28.62 11.15
C PRO A 403 -16.80 27.89 10.05
N PHE A 404 -16.17 26.76 10.39
CA PHE A 404 -15.24 26.04 9.52
C PHE A 404 -15.88 24.78 8.93
N GLU A 405 -16.65 24.03 9.72
CA GLU A 405 -17.25 22.76 9.32
C GLU A 405 -18.77 22.85 9.29
N GLY A 406 -19.38 22.06 8.43
CA GLY A 406 -20.82 21.98 8.23
C GLY A 406 -21.36 20.56 8.24
N ALA A 407 -22.62 20.43 7.81
CA ALA A 407 -23.30 19.15 7.75
C ALA A 407 -22.66 18.14 6.78
N LYS A 408 -21.91 18.63 5.77
CA LYS A 408 -21.21 17.77 4.82
C LYS A 408 -20.08 17.01 5.51
N GLU A 409 -19.21 17.71 6.23
CA GLU A 409 -18.10 17.11 6.98
C GLU A 409 -18.63 16.18 8.07
N ALA A 410 -19.71 16.59 8.77
CA ALA A 410 -20.38 15.74 9.76
C ALA A 410 -20.92 14.45 9.14
N SER A 411 -21.55 14.53 7.97
CA SER A 411 -22.08 13.33 7.30
C SER A 411 -20.99 12.41 6.78
N GLN A 412 -19.86 12.96 6.32
CA GLN A 412 -18.71 12.17 5.91
C GLN A 412 -18.15 11.35 7.09
N LEU A 413 -17.93 11.98 8.25
CA LEU A 413 -17.45 11.30 9.45
C LEU A 413 -18.46 10.25 9.97
N ALA A 414 -19.75 10.54 9.93
CA ALA A 414 -20.79 9.61 10.37
C ALA A 414 -20.93 8.36 9.47
N LEU A 415 -20.53 8.47 8.22
CA LEU A 415 -20.58 7.38 7.22
C LEU A 415 -19.21 6.75 6.94
N SER A 416 -18.14 7.31 7.49
CA SER A 416 -16.81 6.74 7.30
C SER A 416 -16.65 5.42 8.05
N PRO A 417 -15.99 4.42 7.45
CA PRO A 417 -15.54 3.25 8.20
C PRO A 417 -14.55 3.68 9.30
N PRO A 418 -14.32 2.84 10.32
CA PRO A 418 -13.27 3.07 11.30
C PRO A 418 -11.90 3.18 10.60
N ASP A 419 -10.98 3.92 11.20
CA ASP A 419 -9.61 3.97 10.71
C ASP A 419 -8.89 2.63 10.95
N PRO A 420 -7.95 2.23 10.08
CA PRO A 420 -7.10 1.08 10.34
C PRO A 420 -6.13 1.35 11.52
N LEU A 421 -5.72 0.30 12.20
CA LEU A 421 -4.59 0.37 13.13
C LEU A 421 -3.30 0.53 12.35
N VAL A 422 -2.48 1.46 12.81
CA VAL A 422 -1.16 1.77 12.24
C VAL A 422 -0.13 1.57 13.34
N SER A 423 0.91 0.83 13.04
CA SER A 423 2.04 0.68 13.95
C SER A 423 2.69 2.03 14.25
N GLN A 424 3.01 2.25 15.51
CA GLN A 424 3.84 3.37 15.94
C GLN A 424 5.31 2.95 16.12
N PHE A 425 5.64 1.70 15.77
CA PHE A 425 6.99 1.16 15.84
C PHE A 425 7.82 1.63 14.64
N THR A 426 7.86 2.95 14.45
CA THR A 426 8.64 3.59 13.38
C THR A 426 9.94 4.11 13.97
N PRO A 427 11.10 3.72 13.42
CA PRO A 427 12.39 4.19 13.91
C PRO A 427 12.45 5.72 14.01
N SER A 428 12.89 6.21 15.15
CA SER A 428 13.11 7.62 15.44
C SER A 428 14.27 7.76 16.41
N TYR A 429 14.90 8.92 16.51
CA TYR A 429 16.00 9.14 17.47
C TYR A 429 15.60 8.77 18.91
N GLY A 430 14.40 9.17 19.33
CA GLY A 430 13.90 8.85 20.66
C GLY A 430 13.69 7.35 20.88
N MET A 431 13.21 6.64 19.88
CA MET A 431 13.04 5.18 19.92
C MET A 431 14.38 4.47 20.00
N VAL A 432 15.38 4.87 19.18
CA VAL A 432 16.73 4.29 19.21
C VAL A 432 17.34 4.45 20.60
N LEU A 433 17.31 5.67 21.16
CA LEU A 433 17.83 5.93 22.50
C LEU A 433 17.10 5.11 23.57
N ASN A 434 15.78 5.04 23.54
CA ASN A 434 15.00 4.30 24.53
C ASN A 434 15.23 2.79 24.46
N LEU A 435 15.29 2.21 23.26
CA LEU A 435 15.53 0.78 23.10
C LEU A 435 16.95 0.41 23.54
N LEU A 436 17.97 1.13 23.11
CA LEU A 436 19.36 0.83 23.45
C LEU A 436 19.74 1.12 24.91
N GLN A 437 18.88 1.85 25.66
CA GLN A 437 19.03 1.95 27.12
C GLN A 437 18.65 0.67 27.87
N ILE A 438 17.85 -0.18 27.26
CA ILE A 438 17.21 -1.34 27.91
C ILE A 438 17.66 -2.65 27.25
N HIS A 439 17.87 -2.63 25.93
CA HIS A 439 18.13 -3.76 25.08
C HIS A 439 19.50 -3.71 24.40
N THR A 440 20.05 -4.86 24.08
CA THR A 440 21.18 -4.96 23.13
C THR A 440 20.72 -4.63 21.72
N ALA A 441 21.67 -4.43 20.80
CA ALA A 441 21.33 -4.19 19.40
C ALA A 441 20.61 -5.40 18.76
N GLU A 442 21.00 -6.62 19.14
CA GLU A 442 20.38 -7.85 18.67
C GLU A 442 18.93 -8.01 19.16
N GLU A 443 18.68 -7.73 20.43
CA GLU A 443 17.31 -7.72 21.00
C GLU A 443 16.44 -6.63 20.36
N ALA A 444 17.01 -5.45 20.10
CA ALA A 444 16.32 -4.37 19.42
C ALA A 444 15.99 -4.76 17.97
N GLN A 445 16.86 -5.47 17.28
CA GLN A 445 16.60 -6.01 15.94
C GLN A 445 15.42 -6.98 15.96
N GLU A 446 15.45 -7.99 16.84
CA GLU A 446 14.38 -8.96 16.95
C GLU A 446 13.02 -8.29 17.23
N LEU A 447 13.00 -7.30 18.11
CA LEU A 447 11.78 -6.57 18.43
C LEU A 447 11.23 -5.79 17.21
N ILE A 448 12.12 -5.11 16.47
CA ILE A 448 11.74 -4.37 15.27
C ILE A 448 11.21 -5.31 14.18
N GLU A 449 11.88 -6.43 13.96
CA GLU A 449 11.51 -7.42 12.93
C GLU A 449 10.18 -8.11 13.25
N ARG A 450 9.81 -8.25 14.54
CA ARG A 450 8.53 -8.81 14.99
C ARG A 450 7.42 -7.77 15.15
N SER A 451 7.69 -6.48 14.91
CA SER A 451 6.69 -5.41 15.07
C SER A 451 5.53 -5.53 14.07
N PHE A 452 4.37 -5.01 14.45
CA PHE A 452 3.21 -4.91 13.55
C PHE A 452 3.51 -4.04 12.32
N GLY A 453 4.38 -3.04 12.48
CA GLY A 453 4.87 -2.21 11.37
C GLY A 453 5.61 -3.02 10.32
N GLN A 454 6.53 -3.87 10.75
CA GLN A 454 7.27 -4.77 9.88
C GLN A 454 6.33 -5.79 9.22
N TYR A 455 5.42 -6.39 9.99
CA TYR A 455 4.40 -7.30 9.46
C TYR A 455 3.57 -6.64 8.35
N LEU A 456 3.03 -5.43 8.55
CA LEU A 456 2.27 -4.70 7.53
C LEU A 456 3.12 -4.38 6.29
N ALA A 457 4.40 -4.07 6.47
CA ALA A 457 5.32 -3.81 5.36
C ALA A 457 5.55 -5.07 4.52
N THR A 458 5.56 -6.26 5.13
CA THR A 458 5.80 -7.54 4.44
C THR A 458 4.57 -8.11 3.76
N LEU A 459 3.35 -7.75 4.16
CA LEU A 459 2.11 -8.26 3.57
C LEU A 459 2.03 -8.08 2.03
N HIS A 460 2.59 -7.00 1.51
CA HIS A 460 2.61 -6.72 0.07
C HIS A 460 3.76 -7.44 -0.67
N LEU A 461 4.63 -8.13 0.03
CA LEU A 461 5.81 -8.80 -0.54
C LEU A 461 5.52 -10.23 -1.02
N ALA A 462 4.42 -10.85 -0.62
CA ALA A 462 4.06 -12.20 -1.03
C ALA A 462 4.05 -12.40 -2.56
N PRO A 463 3.47 -11.49 -3.39
CA PRO A 463 3.57 -11.60 -4.85
C PRO A 463 5.00 -11.47 -5.38
N GLN A 464 5.84 -10.67 -4.70
CA GLN A 464 7.24 -10.50 -5.08
C GLN A 464 8.05 -11.77 -4.77
N ARG A 465 7.80 -12.39 -3.61
CA ARG A 465 8.41 -13.69 -3.26
C ARG A 465 8.03 -14.76 -4.26
N GLN A 466 6.77 -14.89 -4.62
CA GLN A 466 6.31 -15.83 -5.65
C GLN A 466 6.98 -15.57 -7.02
N ALA A 467 7.20 -14.31 -7.38
CA ALA A 467 7.90 -13.95 -8.60
C ALA A 467 9.39 -14.33 -8.55
N ILE A 468 10.04 -14.18 -7.39
CA ILE A 468 11.42 -14.63 -7.16
C ILE A 468 11.50 -16.16 -7.30
N ASP A 469 10.63 -16.92 -6.61
CA ASP A 469 10.57 -18.38 -6.66
C ASP A 469 10.29 -18.91 -8.09
N ALA A 470 9.51 -18.16 -8.89
CA ALA A 470 9.26 -18.50 -10.29
C ALA A 470 10.51 -18.30 -11.15
N ILE A 471 11.25 -17.20 -10.94
CA ILE A 471 12.51 -16.92 -11.65
C ILE A 471 13.57 -17.94 -11.27
N GLU A 472 13.68 -18.34 -10.01
CA GLU A 472 14.63 -19.36 -9.54
C GLU A 472 14.37 -20.72 -10.23
N ARG A 473 13.10 -21.11 -10.34
CA ARG A 473 12.71 -22.32 -11.09
C ARG A 473 13.07 -22.23 -12.57
N ASP A 474 12.80 -21.11 -13.21
CA ASP A 474 13.16 -20.88 -14.62
C ASP A 474 14.68 -20.94 -14.82
N ILE A 475 15.46 -20.37 -13.90
CA ILE A 475 16.94 -20.42 -13.91
C ILE A 475 17.42 -21.87 -13.76
N SER A 476 16.87 -22.63 -12.81
CA SER A 476 17.24 -24.03 -12.61
C SER A 476 17.00 -24.86 -13.88
N ILE A 477 15.82 -24.74 -14.48
CA ILE A 477 15.49 -25.45 -15.73
C ILE A 477 16.46 -25.06 -16.87
N LEU A 478 16.77 -23.76 -17.01
CA LEU A 478 17.69 -23.31 -18.05
C LEU A 478 19.12 -23.73 -17.79
N ARG A 479 19.59 -23.77 -16.54
CA ARG A 479 20.92 -24.29 -16.17
C ARG A 479 21.04 -25.77 -16.49
N ASP A 480 20.04 -26.58 -16.16
CA ASP A 480 20.02 -28.00 -16.49
C ASP A 480 20.02 -28.21 -18.00
N GLN A 481 19.26 -27.44 -18.75
CA GLN A 481 19.25 -27.49 -20.22
C GLN A 481 20.55 -27.04 -20.87
N LEU A 482 21.34 -26.21 -20.21
CA LEU A 482 22.61 -25.67 -20.71
C LEU A 482 23.85 -26.30 -20.04
N ALA A 483 23.67 -27.29 -19.17
CA ALA A 483 24.76 -27.90 -18.39
C ALA A 483 25.90 -28.50 -19.25
N TYR A 484 25.58 -28.87 -20.50
CA TYR A 484 26.54 -29.45 -21.44
C TYR A 484 27.31 -28.37 -22.24
N VAL A 485 27.00 -27.08 -22.05
CA VAL A 485 27.57 -25.98 -22.84
C VAL A 485 28.52 -25.14 -21.99
N ASP A 486 29.77 -25.02 -22.44
CA ASP A 486 30.71 -24.11 -21.79
C ASP A 486 30.43 -22.65 -22.09
N ASP A 487 30.40 -21.85 -21.05
CA ASP A 487 30.13 -20.39 -21.14
C ASP A 487 31.18 -19.65 -21.94
N ALA A 488 32.45 -20.05 -21.87
CA ALA A 488 33.52 -19.45 -22.66
C ALA A 488 33.34 -19.74 -24.15
N ALA A 489 32.89 -20.94 -24.49
CA ALA A 489 32.61 -21.33 -25.87
C ALA A 489 31.41 -20.53 -26.45
N VAL A 490 30.39 -20.25 -25.65
CA VAL A 490 29.25 -19.41 -26.08
C VAL A 490 29.69 -17.96 -26.33
N ALA A 491 30.49 -17.40 -25.43
CA ALA A 491 30.99 -16.02 -25.56
C ALA A 491 31.87 -15.88 -26.81
N GLU A 492 32.75 -16.87 -27.04
CA GLU A 492 33.59 -16.89 -28.23
C GLU A 492 32.78 -17.06 -29.52
N TYR A 493 31.79 -17.96 -29.51
CA TYR A 493 30.86 -18.12 -30.64
C TYR A 493 30.15 -16.83 -31.00
N GLU A 494 29.64 -16.07 -30.02
CA GLU A 494 28.99 -14.79 -30.22
C GLU A 494 29.96 -13.74 -30.81
N LYS A 495 31.18 -13.71 -30.31
CA LYS A 495 32.24 -12.81 -30.80
C LYS A 495 32.56 -13.13 -32.25
N LEU A 496 32.84 -14.40 -32.56
CA LEU A 496 33.11 -14.86 -33.92
C LEU A 496 31.96 -14.60 -34.86
N ARG A 497 30.75 -14.84 -34.44
CA ARG A 497 29.54 -14.53 -35.23
C ARG A 497 29.37 -13.03 -35.49
N GLY A 498 29.70 -12.18 -34.53
CA GLY A 498 29.73 -10.71 -34.70
C GLY A 498 30.77 -10.31 -35.73
N TRP A 499 31.95 -10.88 -35.64
CA TRP A 499 33.04 -10.64 -36.61
C TRP A 499 32.68 -11.12 -38.02
N LEU A 500 32.15 -12.33 -38.15
CA LEU A 500 31.73 -12.85 -39.45
C LEU A 500 30.71 -11.93 -40.12
N LYS A 501 29.73 -11.44 -39.38
CA LYS A 501 28.72 -10.49 -39.91
C LYS A 501 29.35 -9.19 -40.40
N GLU A 502 30.38 -8.69 -39.75
CA GLU A 502 31.05 -7.47 -40.15
C GLU A 502 31.95 -7.73 -41.37
N GLU A 503 32.70 -8.84 -41.41
CA GLU A 503 33.49 -9.22 -42.58
C GLU A 503 32.63 -9.47 -43.82
N GLU A 504 31.46 -10.13 -43.66
CA GLU A 504 30.51 -10.29 -44.77
C GLU A 504 29.93 -8.94 -45.24
N ARG A 505 29.72 -8.02 -44.32
CA ARG A 505 29.25 -6.68 -44.66
C ARG A 505 30.31 -5.92 -45.46
N LEU A 506 31.55 -5.97 -45.03
CA LEU A 506 32.69 -5.35 -45.74
C LEU A 506 32.90 -6.00 -47.10
N LEU A 507 32.83 -7.31 -47.20
CA LEU A 507 32.92 -8.03 -48.45
C LEU A 507 31.85 -7.55 -49.44
N LYS A 508 30.62 -7.39 -48.99
CA LYS A 508 29.54 -6.91 -49.84
C LYS A 508 29.75 -5.48 -50.31
N ILE A 509 30.31 -4.60 -49.51
CA ILE A 509 30.65 -3.22 -49.87
C ILE A 509 31.76 -3.22 -50.93
N LEU A 510 32.84 -4.01 -50.69
CA LEU A 510 33.96 -4.10 -51.63
C LEU A 510 33.54 -4.69 -52.95
N GLN A 511 32.70 -5.72 -52.95
CA GLN A 511 32.09 -6.28 -54.17
C GLN A 511 31.28 -5.25 -54.93
N GLN A 512 30.51 -4.42 -54.24
CA GLN A 512 29.74 -3.35 -54.89
C GLN A 512 30.65 -2.26 -55.46
N GLN A 513 31.69 -1.85 -54.71
CA GLN A 513 32.67 -0.85 -55.21
C GLN A 513 33.48 -1.41 -56.40
N ALA A 514 33.91 -2.65 -56.33
CA ALA A 514 34.59 -3.29 -57.44
C ALA A 514 33.69 -3.38 -58.69
N ALA A 515 32.41 -3.70 -58.53
CA ALA A 515 31.45 -3.69 -59.60
C ALA A 515 31.20 -2.29 -60.18
N GLU A 516 31.21 -1.26 -59.37
CA GLU A 516 31.10 0.14 -59.81
C GLU A 516 32.35 0.61 -60.53
N THR A 517 33.52 0.14 -60.10
CA THR A 517 34.83 0.51 -60.73
C THR A 517 35.04 -0.23 -62.07
N LEU A 518 34.62 -1.52 -62.13
CA LEU A 518 34.68 -2.34 -63.37
C LEU A 518 33.54 -2.03 -64.33
N GLY A 519 32.38 -1.59 -63.81
CA GLY A 519 31.17 -1.26 -64.58
C GLY A 519 31.17 0.17 -65.18
N GLY A 520 32.29 0.83 -65.23
CA GLY A 520 32.45 2.19 -65.73
C GLY A 520 32.19 2.39 -67.20
N SER A 521 31.17 1.77 -67.76
CA SER A 521 30.62 2.14 -69.07
C SER A 521 29.84 3.43 -68.90
N ASP A 522 30.43 4.53 -69.40
CA ASP A 522 29.81 5.85 -69.42
C ASP A 522 28.35 5.73 -69.95
N PRO A 523 27.33 6.10 -69.21
CA PRO A 523 25.95 6.10 -69.64
C PRO A 523 25.75 6.84 -70.97
N VAL A 524 26.56 7.85 -71.21
CA VAL A 524 26.56 8.61 -72.45
C VAL A 524 27.13 7.74 -73.60
N ALA A 525 28.26 7.07 -73.38
CA ALA A 525 28.86 6.16 -74.37
C ALA A 525 27.90 5.02 -74.74
N ILE A 526 27.19 4.42 -73.80
CA ILE A 526 26.15 3.39 -74.07
C ILE A 526 25.01 3.99 -74.88
N SER A 527 24.64 5.23 -74.65
CA SER A 527 23.56 5.91 -75.40
C SER A 527 23.94 6.20 -76.83
N PHE A 528 25.24 6.33 -77.15
CA PHE A 528 25.76 6.52 -78.48
C PHE A 528 26.16 5.19 -79.18
N ALA A 529 26.24 4.07 -78.44
CA ALA A 529 26.59 2.77 -79.05
C ALA A 529 25.67 2.48 -80.24
N MET A 530 26.20 1.94 -81.36
CA MET A 530 25.47 1.61 -82.58
C MET A 530 24.97 0.17 -82.54
N ALA A 531 23.94 -0.11 -83.32
CA ALA A 531 23.48 -1.50 -83.52
C ALA A 531 24.67 -2.40 -83.93
N GLY A 532 24.74 -3.62 -83.38
CA GLY A 532 25.90 -4.51 -83.57
C GLY A 532 27.00 -4.39 -82.54
N THR A 533 26.95 -3.40 -81.61
CA THR A 533 27.87 -3.31 -80.49
C THR A 533 27.63 -4.39 -79.47
N MET A 534 28.70 -5.04 -78.99
CA MET A 534 28.61 -6.05 -77.94
C MET A 534 28.51 -5.42 -76.57
N LEU A 535 27.65 -5.94 -75.75
CA LEU A 535 27.37 -5.52 -74.40
C LEU A 535 27.39 -6.74 -73.46
N SER A 536 27.76 -6.55 -72.19
CA SER A 536 27.45 -7.47 -71.10
C SER A 536 26.30 -6.90 -70.32
N VAL A 537 25.18 -7.61 -70.21
CA VAL A 537 23.96 -7.12 -69.53
C VAL A 537 23.60 -7.96 -68.32
N LYS A 538 23.39 -7.27 -67.15
CA LYS A 538 22.89 -7.84 -65.91
C LYS A 538 22.36 -6.72 -65.05
N GLY A 539 21.14 -6.83 -64.48
CA GLY A 539 20.62 -5.80 -63.64
C GLY A 539 19.20 -6.02 -63.20
N LYS A 540 18.56 -4.93 -62.82
CA LYS A 540 17.16 -4.98 -62.31
C LYS A 540 16.20 -5.51 -63.35
N TYR A 541 16.45 -5.20 -64.58
CA TYR A 541 15.55 -5.52 -65.70
C TYR A 541 16.07 -6.69 -66.58
N VAL A 542 17.33 -7.11 -66.39
CA VAL A 542 17.93 -8.29 -67.00
C VAL A 542 18.40 -9.22 -65.90
N LYS A 543 17.51 -10.11 -65.49
CA LYS A 543 17.72 -11.01 -64.33
C LYS A 543 18.42 -12.30 -64.80
N VAL A 544 19.74 -12.27 -64.82
CA VAL A 544 20.61 -13.39 -65.18
C VAL A 544 21.59 -13.63 -64.02
N SER A 545 22.07 -14.87 -63.86
CA SER A 545 23.02 -15.25 -62.81
C SER A 545 24.37 -14.59 -62.97
N GLU A 546 24.82 -14.51 -64.20
CA GLU A 546 26.12 -13.90 -64.61
C GLU A 546 25.89 -12.86 -65.70
N PRO A 547 26.79 -11.85 -65.88
CA PRO A 547 26.69 -10.91 -66.96
C PRO A 547 26.58 -11.61 -68.31
N LEU A 548 25.40 -11.44 -68.95
CA LEU A 548 25.08 -12.11 -70.22
C LEU A 548 25.64 -11.32 -71.39
N PRO A 549 26.51 -11.93 -72.22
CA PRO A 549 26.90 -11.34 -73.46
C PRO A 549 25.68 -11.11 -74.37
N ALA A 550 25.56 -9.89 -74.90
CA ALA A 550 24.46 -9.51 -75.74
C ALA A 550 24.90 -8.52 -76.82
N VAL A 551 24.26 -8.57 -77.95
CA VAL A 551 24.49 -7.58 -79.02
C VAL A 551 23.33 -6.55 -79.00
N LEU A 552 23.68 -5.25 -79.08
CA LEU A 552 22.72 -4.18 -79.25
C LEU A 552 22.12 -4.21 -80.65
N VAL A 553 20.82 -4.36 -80.77
CA VAL A 553 20.12 -4.41 -82.09
C VAL A 553 19.38 -3.10 -82.34
N GLY A 554 18.87 -2.46 -81.31
CA GLY A 554 18.13 -1.21 -81.54
C GLY A 554 17.97 -0.42 -80.23
N LYS A 555 17.47 0.79 -80.37
CA LYS A 555 17.12 1.67 -79.25
C LYS A 555 15.73 2.23 -79.41
N VAL A 556 15.01 2.37 -78.30
CA VAL A 556 13.70 2.95 -78.27
C VAL A 556 13.66 4.10 -77.27
N PRO A 557 13.00 5.22 -77.59
CA PRO A 557 12.88 6.33 -76.61
C PRO A 557 12.28 5.85 -75.29
N GLY A 558 12.97 6.17 -74.16
CA GLY A 558 12.49 5.93 -72.80
C GLY A 558 11.88 7.17 -72.17
N PRO A 559 11.19 7.06 -71.03
CA PRO A 559 10.58 8.19 -70.32
C PRO A 559 11.62 9.10 -69.63
N GLY A 560 12.92 8.77 -69.68
CA GLY A 560 14.00 9.51 -69.04
C GLY A 560 15.03 10.02 -70.06
N GLN A 561 16.19 10.48 -69.53
CA GLN A 561 17.29 11.06 -70.34
C GLN A 561 17.96 10.03 -71.29
N PHE A 562 17.83 8.74 -71.05
CA PHE A 562 18.50 7.68 -71.79
C PHE A 562 17.47 6.73 -72.42
N PRO A 563 17.78 6.21 -73.66
CA PRO A 563 16.90 5.27 -74.35
C PRO A 563 16.91 3.90 -73.69
N PHE A 564 15.84 3.11 -73.95
CA PHE A 564 15.87 1.69 -73.73
C PHE A 564 16.67 0.97 -74.79
N LEU A 565 17.45 -0.02 -74.38
CA LEU A 565 18.29 -0.83 -75.24
C LEU A 565 17.61 -2.13 -75.59
N ILE A 566 17.44 -2.41 -76.86
CA ILE A 566 16.94 -3.71 -77.34
C ILE A 566 18.17 -4.55 -77.69
N CYS A 567 18.38 -5.59 -76.86
CA CYS A 567 19.56 -6.44 -76.97
C CYS A 567 19.11 -7.88 -77.27
N LEU A 568 19.93 -8.56 -78.05
CA LEU A 568 19.83 -10.02 -78.27
C LEU A 568 20.94 -10.69 -77.47
N GLY A 569 20.55 -11.47 -76.41
CA GLY A 569 21.49 -12.22 -75.56
C GLY A 569 22.06 -13.45 -76.22
N GLN A 570 23.21 -13.90 -75.74
CA GLN A 570 23.87 -15.12 -76.19
C GLN A 570 23.00 -16.38 -75.92
N ASP A 571 21.99 -16.29 -75.06
CA ASP A 571 20.97 -17.30 -74.80
C ASP A 571 19.81 -17.31 -75.85
N ASN A 572 20.01 -16.59 -76.94
CA ASN A 572 19.02 -16.42 -78.00
C ASN A 572 17.68 -15.89 -77.46
N ARG A 573 17.74 -14.89 -76.59
CA ARG A 573 16.56 -14.16 -76.11
C ARG A 573 16.75 -12.65 -76.31
N TRP A 574 15.64 -12.01 -76.67
CA TRP A 574 15.53 -10.59 -76.70
C TRP A 574 15.35 -10.02 -75.32
N TYR A 575 16.04 -8.93 -75.03
CA TYR A 575 15.92 -8.20 -73.77
C TYR A 575 15.70 -6.71 -74.05
N VAL A 576 14.84 -6.10 -73.28
CA VAL A 576 14.70 -4.65 -73.24
C VAL A 576 15.36 -4.18 -71.94
N ALA A 577 16.56 -3.68 -72.03
CA ALA A 577 17.40 -3.25 -70.94
C ALA A 577 17.44 -1.71 -70.84
N THR A 578 17.76 -1.24 -69.65
CA THR A 578 18.12 0.18 -69.44
C THR A 578 19.65 0.31 -69.46
N VAL A 579 20.14 1.54 -69.58
CA VAL A 579 21.58 1.84 -69.51
C VAL A 579 22.20 1.32 -68.17
N LYS A 580 21.42 1.27 -67.10
CA LYS A 580 21.86 0.74 -65.78
C LYS A 580 21.97 -0.80 -65.74
N ASP A 581 21.41 -1.50 -66.70
CA ASP A 581 21.54 -2.96 -66.80
C ASP A 581 22.74 -3.38 -67.65
N VAL A 582 23.48 -2.46 -68.23
CA VAL A 582 24.76 -2.71 -68.95
C VAL A 582 25.93 -2.72 -67.97
N VAL A 583 26.52 -3.90 -67.79
CA VAL A 583 27.71 -4.09 -66.96
C VAL A 583 28.98 -3.66 -67.64
N ALA A 584 29.05 -3.95 -68.95
CA ALA A 584 30.21 -3.53 -69.77
C ALA A 584 29.76 -3.25 -71.22
N LEU A 585 30.43 -2.22 -71.81
CA LEU A 585 30.34 -1.90 -73.23
C LEU A 585 31.67 -2.33 -73.87
N HIS A 586 31.59 -3.27 -74.81
CA HIS A 586 32.78 -3.83 -75.47
C HIS A 586 33.01 -3.14 -76.82
N SER A 587 33.45 -1.90 -76.73
CA SER A 587 33.76 -1.09 -77.92
C SER A 587 35.03 -1.55 -78.63
N GLU A 588 35.90 -2.31 -77.96
CA GLU A 588 37.08 -2.94 -78.46
C GLU A 588 36.81 -4.13 -79.37
N VAL A 589 35.62 -4.68 -79.31
CA VAL A 589 35.23 -5.84 -80.11
C VAL A 589 34.57 -5.37 -81.41
N ALA A 590 34.89 -6.04 -82.52
CA ALA A 590 34.36 -5.68 -83.82
C ALA A 590 32.82 -5.75 -83.83
N ARG A 591 32.19 -4.73 -84.38
CA ARG A 591 30.74 -4.68 -84.51
C ARG A 591 30.19 -5.88 -85.30
N VAL A 592 29.14 -6.52 -84.78
CA VAL A 592 28.43 -7.62 -85.47
C VAL A 592 27.56 -7.02 -86.57
N ARG A 593 28.03 -7.03 -87.81
CA ARG A 593 27.36 -6.38 -88.96
C ARG A 593 26.03 -7.06 -89.31
N GLU A 594 25.88 -8.33 -89.08
CA GLU A 594 24.67 -9.16 -89.36
C GLU A 594 23.44 -8.69 -88.49
N THR A 595 23.63 -7.84 -87.53
CA THR A 595 22.54 -7.20 -86.79
C THR A 595 21.73 -6.23 -87.65
N ASP A 596 22.34 -5.70 -88.73
CA ASP A 596 21.63 -4.79 -89.68
C ASP A 596 20.52 -5.48 -90.42
N ASP A 597 20.60 -6.79 -90.56
CA ASP A 597 19.58 -7.64 -91.29
C ASP A 597 18.55 -8.24 -90.35
N VAL A 598 18.61 -7.95 -89.03
CA VAL A 598 17.70 -8.50 -88.01
C VAL A 598 16.70 -7.44 -87.57
N THR A 599 15.44 -7.72 -87.83
CA THR A 599 14.35 -6.85 -87.41
C THR A 599 13.91 -7.18 -85.98
N VAL A 600 13.71 -6.17 -85.14
CA VAL A 600 13.13 -6.32 -83.84
C VAL A 600 11.71 -6.86 -83.94
N PRO A 601 11.33 -7.93 -83.23
CA PRO A 601 9.98 -8.50 -83.33
C PRO A 601 8.91 -7.46 -83.00
N ALA A 602 7.91 -7.34 -83.85
CA ALA A 602 6.85 -6.33 -83.72
C ALA A 602 5.99 -6.51 -82.44
N ASP A 603 6.00 -7.71 -81.86
CA ASP A 603 5.27 -8.07 -80.65
C ASP A 603 6.14 -7.95 -79.40
N LEU A 604 7.43 -7.52 -79.51
CA LEU A 604 8.22 -7.23 -78.37
C LEU A 604 7.81 -5.88 -77.72
N ILE A 605 7.22 -5.96 -76.54
CA ILE A 605 6.81 -4.77 -75.82
C ILE A 605 8.09 -3.99 -75.41
N ALA A 606 8.23 -2.78 -75.92
CA ALA A 606 9.36 -1.91 -75.62
C ALA A 606 9.30 -1.32 -74.18
N ALA A 607 9.31 -2.19 -73.16
CA ALA A 607 9.34 -1.82 -71.74
C ALA A 607 10.45 -2.57 -71.01
N PRO A 608 11.20 -1.93 -70.08
CA PRO A 608 12.27 -2.56 -69.35
C PRO A 608 11.84 -3.84 -68.65
N GLY A 609 12.65 -4.90 -68.72
CA GLY A 609 12.39 -6.21 -68.12
C GLY A 609 11.54 -7.14 -68.99
N LYS A 610 11.09 -6.69 -70.16
CA LYS A 610 10.43 -7.60 -71.13
C LYS A 610 11.51 -8.37 -71.88
N SER A 611 11.26 -9.66 -72.08
CA SER A 611 12.12 -10.56 -72.85
C SER A 611 11.25 -11.48 -73.73
N ARG A 612 11.82 -11.92 -74.84
CA ARG A 612 11.20 -12.82 -75.82
C ARG A 612 12.24 -13.81 -76.32
N LYS A 613 11.84 -15.03 -76.58
CA LYS A 613 12.69 -16.04 -77.26
C LYS A 613 12.92 -15.63 -78.72
N GLY A 614 14.17 -15.75 -79.17
CA GLY A 614 14.53 -15.55 -80.59
C GLY A 614 14.01 -16.66 -81.51
N ASN A 615 14.34 -16.48 -82.76
CA ASN A 615 13.99 -17.43 -83.82
C ASN A 615 15.23 -18.07 -84.48
N ASP A 616 15.15 -18.84 -85.52
CA ASP A 616 16.26 -19.53 -86.17
C ASP A 616 17.27 -18.54 -86.75
N LYS A 617 16.84 -17.38 -87.26
CA LYS A 617 17.74 -16.32 -87.76
C LYS A 617 18.52 -15.71 -86.67
N THR A 618 17.91 -15.41 -85.50
CA THR A 618 18.62 -14.87 -84.36
C THR A 618 19.56 -15.90 -83.76
N ALA A 619 19.21 -17.18 -83.79
CA ALA A 619 20.10 -18.25 -83.31
C ALA A 619 21.38 -18.37 -84.13
N GLU A 620 21.32 -18.12 -85.46
CA GLU A 620 22.50 -18.07 -86.31
C GLU A 620 23.38 -16.83 -85.98
N LEU A 621 22.78 -15.70 -85.74
CA LEU A 621 23.49 -14.50 -85.32
C LEU A 621 24.20 -14.71 -84.01
N VAL A 622 23.52 -15.29 -83.01
CA VAL A 622 24.10 -15.62 -81.67
C VAL A 622 25.37 -16.49 -81.81
N LYS A 623 25.39 -17.47 -82.73
CA LYS A 623 26.57 -18.33 -82.97
C LYS A 623 27.76 -17.57 -83.54
N ARG A 624 27.51 -16.44 -84.20
CA ARG A 624 28.59 -15.56 -84.76
C ARG A 624 28.98 -14.44 -83.87
N MET A 625 28.38 -14.27 -82.64
CA MET A 625 28.83 -13.32 -81.67
C MET A 625 30.27 -13.66 -81.26
N PRO A 626 31.17 -12.65 -81.19
CA PRO A 626 32.50 -12.86 -80.72
C PRO A 626 32.50 -13.31 -79.25
N MET A 627 33.41 -14.18 -78.89
CA MET A 627 33.63 -14.51 -77.49
C MET A 627 34.18 -13.28 -76.79
N LEU A 628 33.45 -12.87 -75.72
CA LEU A 628 33.92 -11.78 -74.84
C LEU A 628 34.96 -12.35 -73.86
N PRO A 629 35.98 -11.56 -73.48
CA PRO A 629 36.91 -11.99 -72.44
C PRO A 629 36.12 -12.32 -71.16
N VAL A 630 36.48 -13.44 -70.53
CA VAL A 630 35.92 -13.81 -69.23
C VAL A 630 36.38 -12.77 -68.22
N PHE A 631 35.42 -12.07 -67.61
CA PHE A 631 35.74 -11.17 -66.51
C PHE A 631 36.27 -12.01 -65.37
N GLU A 632 37.56 -11.96 -65.06
CA GLU A 632 38.07 -12.40 -63.75
C GLU A 632 37.57 -11.44 -62.71
N GLU A 633 36.63 -11.92 -61.89
CA GLU A 633 35.74 -11.23 -61.02
C GLU A 633 36.44 -10.69 -59.71
N GLN A 634 37.75 -10.66 -59.63
CA GLN A 634 38.38 -10.42 -58.32
C GLN A 634 39.40 -9.27 -58.35
N ALA A 635 38.92 -8.11 -57.96
CA ALA A 635 39.83 -7.14 -57.39
C ALA A 635 40.60 -7.77 -56.22
N PRO A 636 41.90 -7.58 -56.05
CA PRO A 636 42.72 -8.22 -55.01
C PRO A 636 42.13 -8.01 -53.62
N GLU A 637 41.50 -6.87 -53.34
CA GLU A 637 40.85 -6.49 -52.08
C GLU A 637 39.61 -7.35 -51.80
N VAL A 638 38.83 -7.70 -52.80
CA VAL A 638 37.63 -8.59 -52.66
C VAL A 638 38.07 -10.01 -52.33
N LYS A 639 39.18 -10.48 -52.93
CA LYS A 639 39.75 -11.80 -52.63
C LYS A 639 40.29 -11.87 -51.22
N GLU A 640 41.07 -10.92 -50.77
CA GLU A 640 41.60 -10.85 -49.42
C GLU A 640 40.48 -10.78 -48.37
N GLN A 641 39.43 -9.99 -48.62
CA GLN A 641 38.30 -9.87 -47.72
C GLN A 641 37.47 -11.16 -47.66
N ARG A 642 37.34 -11.87 -48.76
CA ARG A 642 36.67 -13.17 -48.78
C ARG A 642 37.45 -14.23 -47.95
N GLU A 643 38.79 -14.29 -48.11
CA GLU A 643 39.63 -15.17 -47.33
C GLU A 643 39.52 -14.88 -45.82
N LYS A 644 39.42 -13.58 -45.42
CA LYS A 644 39.17 -13.17 -44.03
C LYS A 644 37.82 -13.68 -43.54
N ALA A 645 36.76 -13.49 -44.32
CA ALA A 645 35.43 -13.95 -43.95
C ALA A 645 35.34 -15.48 -43.82
N GLU A 646 35.98 -16.20 -44.75
CA GLU A 646 36.08 -17.68 -44.73
C GLU A 646 36.86 -18.17 -43.53
N ALA A 647 37.99 -17.51 -43.19
CA ALA A 647 38.78 -17.88 -41.98
C ALA A 647 37.98 -17.67 -40.70
N VAL A 648 37.18 -16.62 -40.61
CA VAL A 648 36.30 -16.43 -39.42
C VAL A 648 35.15 -17.47 -39.43
N ALA A 649 34.59 -17.78 -40.58
CA ALA A 649 33.55 -18.81 -40.72
C ALA A 649 34.07 -20.21 -40.31
N ALA A 650 35.32 -20.56 -40.70
CA ALA A 650 35.98 -21.80 -40.30
C ALA A 650 36.12 -21.87 -38.76
N LYS A 651 36.64 -20.82 -38.14
CA LYS A 651 36.72 -20.74 -36.65
C LYS A 651 35.37 -20.86 -35.96
N LEU A 652 34.34 -20.26 -36.56
CA LEU A 652 32.98 -20.34 -36.03
C LEU A 652 32.43 -21.77 -36.12
N ALA A 653 32.76 -22.50 -37.18
CA ALA A 653 32.40 -23.92 -37.37
C ALA A 653 33.17 -24.89 -36.45
N GLU A 654 34.39 -24.54 -36.08
CA GLU A 654 35.20 -25.30 -35.14
C GLU A 654 34.77 -25.11 -33.68
N ASN A 655 34.11 -24.02 -33.36
CA ASN A 655 33.63 -23.75 -32.01
C ASN A 655 32.60 -24.82 -31.61
N PRO A 656 32.68 -25.38 -30.36
CA PRO A 656 31.77 -26.44 -29.90
C PRO A 656 30.29 -26.06 -30.01
N VAL A 657 29.96 -24.78 -29.79
CA VAL A 657 28.57 -24.26 -29.94
C VAL A 657 28.16 -24.23 -31.42
N GLY A 658 29.12 -23.99 -32.35
CA GLY A 658 28.87 -24.00 -33.79
C GLY A 658 28.51 -25.38 -34.33
N GLN A 659 28.92 -26.45 -33.66
CA GLN A 659 28.66 -27.83 -34.02
C GLN A 659 27.32 -28.38 -33.53
N LEU A 660 26.60 -27.61 -32.66
CA LEU A 660 25.29 -28.05 -32.17
C LEU A 660 24.22 -27.94 -33.25
N GLU A 661 23.17 -28.72 -33.11
CA GLU A 661 22.04 -28.74 -34.07
C GLU A 661 21.37 -27.37 -34.21
N ASN A 662 21.31 -26.60 -33.12
CA ASN A 662 20.74 -25.25 -33.14
C ASN A 662 21.54 -24.25 -32.29
N PRO A 663 22.69 -23.77 -32.77
CA PRO A 663 23.53 -22.82 -32.03
C PRO A 663 22.86 -21.51 -31.63
N LYS A 664 21.95 -21.04 -32.49
CA LYS A 664 21.22 -19.78 -32.23
C LYS A 664 20.25 -19.88 -31.04
N ALA A 665 19.64 -21.05 -30.86
CA ALA A 665 18.75 -21.32 -29.74
C ALA A 665 19.55 -21.34 -28.42
N VAL A 666 20.69 -22.01 -28.39
CA VAL A 666 21.59 -22.08 -27.23
C VAL A 666 22.05 -20.69 -26.80
N VAL A 667 22.51 -19.86 -27.73
CA VAL A 667 22.91 -18.47 -27.46
C VAL A 667 21.73 -17.66 -26.90
N LYS A 668 20.52 -17.83 -27.45
CA LYS A 668 19.32 -17.15 -26.97
C LYS A 668 18.94 -17.59 -25.56
N GLN A 669 19.00 -18.89 -25.27
CA GLN A 669 18.73 -19.42 -23.94
C GLN A 669 19.76 -18.93 -22.92
N ARG A 670 21.06 -18.89 -23.30
CA ARG A 670 22.09 -18.36 -22.41
C ARG A 670 21.88 -16.88 -22.10
N LYS A 671 21.56 -16.06 -23.08
CA LYS A 671 21.19 -14.65 -22.85
C LYS A 671 19.98 -14.49 -21.95
N ARG A 672 18.98 -15.37 -22.10
CA ARG A 672 17.81 -15.40 -21.23
C ARG A 672 18.24 -15.74 -19.79
N LEU A 673 19.10 -16.72 -19.62
CA LEU A 673 19.63 -17.13 -18.30
C LEU A 673 20.35 -15.96 -17.60
N VAL A 674 21.31 -15.32 -18.27
CA VAL A 674 22.04 -14.15 -17.71
C VAL A 674 21.09 -13.01 -17.34
N LYS A 675 20.06 -12.77 -18.17
CA LYS A 675 19.05 -11.76 -17.88
C LYS A 675 18.20 -12.10 -16.65
N LEU A 676 17.79 -13.37 -16.52
CA LEU A 676 17.02 -13.84 -15.37
C LEU A 676 17.86 -13.82 -14.09
N GLU A 677 19.14 -14.19 -14.14
CA GLU A 677 20.05 -14.13 -12.99
C GLU A 677 20.28 -12.70 -12.51
N LYS A 678 20.30 -11.73 -13.43
CA LYS A 678 20.35 -10.32 -13.07
C LYS A 678 19.02 -9.86 -12.45
N ASP A 679 17.88 -10.20 -13.08
CA ASP A 679 16.55 -9.85 -12.55
C ASP A 679 16.31 -10.47 -11.19
N LEU A 680 16.77 -11.72 -10.99
CA LEU A 680 16.72 -12.40 -9.69
C LEU A 680 17.48 -11.59 -8.63
N ARG A 681 18.75 -11.24 -8.89
CA ARG A 681 19.57 -10.46 -7.94
C ARG A 681 18.93 -9.14 -7.60
N ASP A 682 18.46 -8.40 -8.62
CA ASP A 682 17.84 -7.08 -8.43
C ASP A 682 16.53 -7.18 -7.63
N ARG A 683 15.74 -8.25 -7.82
CA ARG A 683 14.50 -8.51 -7.07
C ARG A 683 14.76 -8.99 -5.66
N THR A 684 15.69 -9.93 -5.47
CA THR A 684 16.07 -10.42 -4.15
C THR A 684 16.62 -9.30 -3.28
N GLN A 685 17.50 -8.46 -3.81
CA GLN A 685 18.02 -7.33 -3.07
C GLN A 685 16.90 -6.35 -2.64
N LYS A 686 15.98 -6.03 -3.55
CA LYS A 686 14.83 -5.19 -3.20
C LYS A 686 13.92 -5.85 -2.17
N TYR A 687 13.71 -7.15 -2.27
CA TYR A 687 12.91 -7.91 -1.31
C TYR A 687 13.57 -7.86 0.08
N GLU A 688 14.88 -8.10 0.18
CA GLU A 688 15.65 -8.01 1.41
C GLU A 688 15.64 -6.58 1.99
N ASP A 689 15.85 -5.55 1.15
CA ASP A 689 15.79 -4.15 1.58
C ASP A 689 14.41 -3.80 2.17
N TYR A 690 13.32 -4.33 1.61
CA TYR A 690 11.98 -4.14 2.16
C TYR A 690 11.74 -4.96 3.44
N THR A 691 12.24 -6.19 3.48
CA THR A 691 12.08 -7.08 4.64
C THR A 691 12.82 -6.56 5.87
N HIS A 692 13.94 -5.89 5.69
CA HIS A 692 14.73 -5.31 6.78
C HIS A 692 14.64 -3.79 6.87
N ARG A 693 13.65 -3.18 6.22
CA ARG A 693 13.55 -1.73 6.08
C ARG A 693 13.62 -0.99 7.41
N TYR A 694 12.81 -1.40 8.38
CA TYR A 694 12.76 -0.74 9.69
C TYR A 694 14.07 -0.91 10.46
N TRP A 695 14.70 -2.07 10.36
CA TRP A 695 16.01 -2.30 10.96
C TRP A 695 17.11 -1.45 10.31
N LEU A 696 17.15 -1.38 8.99
CA LEU A 696 18.12 -0.54 8.27
C LEU A 696 17.96 0.96 8.59
N GLU A 697 16.72 1.41 8.74
CA GLU A 697 16.42 2.78 9.17
C GLU A 697 16.87 3.01 10.63
N PHE A 698 16.64 2.06 11.53
CA PHE A 698 17.10 2.10 12.91
C PHE A 698 18.64 2.18 12.99
N VAL A 699 19.34 1.33 12.28
CA VAL A 699 20.81 1.33 12.21
C VAL A 699 21.34 2.67 11.66
N SER A 700 20.69 3.22 10.65
CA SER A 700 21.07 4.54 10.11
C SER A 700 20.92 5.66 11.15
N LEU A 701 19.85 5.64 11.94
CA LEU A 701 19.64 6.59 13.03
C LEU A 701 20.63 6.38 14.18
N MET A 702 20.95 5.12 14.50
CA MET A 702 21.96 4.76 15.50
C MET A 702 23.33 5.33 15.12
N GLN A 703 23.77 5.13 13.88
CA GLN A 703 25.04 5.70 13.38
C GLN A 703 25.08 7.23 13.47
N VAL A 704 23.95 7.90 13.21
CA VAL A 704 23.86 9.36 13.38
C VAL A 704 24.04 9.72 14.85
N LEU A 705 23.37 9.03 15.78
CA LEU A 705 23.48 9.28 17.22
C LEU A 705 24.88 9.01 17.75
N GLU A 706 25.56 7.94 17.29
CA GLU A 706 26.96 7.66 17.60
C GLU A 706 27.89 8.78 17.13
N ASN A 707 27.71 9.27 15.90
CA ASN A 707 28.49 10.39 15.35
C ASN A 707 28.33 11.71 16.14
N PHE A 708 27.20 11.88 16.83
CA PHE A 708 26.95 13.02 17.70
C PHE A 708 27.23 12.74 19.19
N GLU A 709 27.87 11.60 19.50
CA GLU A 709 28.19 11.18 20.89
C GLU A 709 26.95 11.14 21.80
N CYS A 710 25.80 10.72 21.25
CA CYS A 710 24.54 10.58 21.99
C CYS A 710 24.28 9.14 22.43
N LEU A 711 25.04 8.16 21.95
CA LEU A 711 25.03 6.74 22.32
C LEU A 711 26.36 6.36 22.95
#